data_cf3b622954892312676f1e4231b34375
#
_entry.id   cf3b622954892312676f1e4231b34375
#
_cell.length_a   1.000
_cell.length_b   1.000
_cell.length_c   1.000
_cell.angle_alpha   90.00
_cell.angle_beta   90.00
_cell.angle_gamma   90.00
#
_symmetry.space_group_name_H-M   'P 1'
#
loop_
_entity.id
_entity.type
_entity.pdbx_description
1 polymer ?
#
loop_
_entity_poly.entity_id
_entity_poly.type
_entity_poly.pdbx_seq_one_letter_code
_entity_poly.pdbx_strand_id
1 'polypeptide(L)'
;MLRIRKVADATTAVNRSAIEAAQTIMREQFPAMPDYDIAKLPEQLANPIKHRFVSRLFVAENARDQTLGLALLLHAPDLDFCYLELISAAVGRTGHGIGATLYERVREEARALGAQGLYFETLPDDPALSPNPEIRARNAARLKFYERYGARPIANTAYETPITPGQSDPPYLVLDPLGNATLPARDRVKKVVHAILERKYGAPPAYVVTVVNSIKDDPVALREPRYIKSRRAQKGEVREAAEPRVALVLNDDHVIHHVQERGYVEAPVRIRSIMAELDASGLFQKVPAKRYSDRHIRAVHDGRLVDYIRKACLMAGSKKSIYPYVFPTRNPARPPKDETVLAGYYCIDTFTPLNQNAYLAARSAVDCALTAAERVLEGADLAYALVRPPGHHAETRTFGGFCYFNNGAIAANLLSRYGRVAILDIDYHHGNGQQEIFYNRADVLTVSIHGHPSFAYPYFSGFRDETGTGPGAGYNLNIPLPEHITTEQHRNAVAEGLRRIRRFAPAFLVVSLGLDTARGDPTGTWPNRARDFDRLGQMIGEQGYSTLVVQEGGYRVRTLGANVRSFFNGLVTGRSSARQVAPALARSAAARTAHRNGLDWRSAVMADDVGRVRSLVASTGFFNAAEVDIAGELVTERLTKGTRSGYHFVLAERGSTLVAYACYGPIEGTRGSFDLYWIAVAPEEQGKGLGVQVFTRAEAAMRKAGAK
;
A
#
# COMPACT_ATOMS: atom_id res chain seq x y z
N MET A 1 20.63 6.37 15.66
CA MET A 1 19.28 6.38 15.10
C MET A 1 18.68 7.75 15.32
N LEU A 2 18.05 8.36 14.32
CA LEU A 2 17.34 9.63 14.45
C LEU A 2 15.85 9.31 14.63
N ARG A 3 15.23 9.80 15.70
CA ARG A 3 13.79 9.68 15.96
C ARG A 3 13.17 11.08 15.86
N ILE A 4 12.02 11.20 15.18
CA ILE A 4 11.25 12.44 15.22
C ILE A 4 10.04 12.24 16.13
N ARG A 5 9.95 13.09 17.15
CA ARG A 5 8.87 13.07 18.12
C ARG A 5 8.04 14.33 18.01
N LYS A 6 6.72 14.18 18.07
CA LYS A 6 5.78 15.30 18.17
C LYS A 6 5.59 15.67 19.64
N VAL A 7 5.76 16.94 19.96
CA VAL A 7 5.54 17.53 21.28
C VAL A 7 4.36 18.49 21.18
N ALA A 8 3.29 18.19 21.92
CA ALA A 8 2.05 18.96 21.87
C ALA A 8 1.87 19.88 23.08
N ASP A 9 2.58 19.62 24.17
CA ASP A 9 2.43 20.36 25.44
C ASP A 9 3.69 20.21 26.31
N ALA A 10 3.74 20.93 27.42
CA ALA A 10 4.83 20.91 28.41
C ALA A 10 4.49 20.10 29.68
N THR A 11 3.48 19.22 29.66
CA THR A 11 2.97 18.56 30.87
C THR A 11 3.95 17.54 31.43
N THR A 12 4.61 16.75 30.57
CA THR A 12 5.58 15.74 31.01
C THR A 12 7.00 16.30 31.10
N ALA A 13 7.84 15.71 31.98
CA ALA A 13 9.25 16.11 32.10
C ALA A 13 10.02 15.96 30.77
N VAL A 14 9.74 14.89 30.04
CA VAL A 14 10.36 14.62 28.72
C VAL A 14 9.99 15.69 27.68
N ASN A 15 8.74 16.15 27.69
CA ASN A 15 8.30 17.23 26.81
C ASN A 15 8.93 18.57 27.20
N ARG A 16 9.02 18.88 28.49
CA ARG A 16 9.69 20.12 28.98
C ARG A 16 11.15 20.14 28.54
N SER A 17 11.90 19.06 28.76
CA SER A 17 13.30 18.97 28.32
C SER A 17 13.47 19.13 26.81
N ALA A 18 12.56 18.56 26.02
CA ALA A 18 12.60 18.74 24.57
C ALA A 18 12.26 20.17 24.12
N ILE A 19 11.36 20.86 24.81
CA ILE A 19 11.03 22.27 24.55
C ILE A 19 12.22 23.15 24.91
N GLU A 20 12.86 22.95 26.04
CA GLU A 20 14.08 23.66 26.45
C GLU A 20 15.22 23.49 25.46
N ALA A 21 15.44 22.24 25.00
CA ALA A 21 16.44 21.96 23.97
C ALA A 21 16.09 22.64 22.61
N ALA A 22 14.80 22.64 22.25
CA ALA A 22 14.33 23.35 21.05
C ALA A 22 14.57 24.86 21.19
N GLN A 23 14.25 25.47 22.33
CA GLN A 23 14.51 26.88 22.60
C GLN A 23 16.03 27.23 22.53
N THR A 24 16.87 26.31 23.00
CA THR A 24 18.33 26.48 22.86
C THR A 24 18.77 26.53 21.40
N ILE A 25 18.28 25.56 20.59
CA ILE A 25 18.56 25.56 19.15
C ILE A 25 17.99 26.81 18.47
N MET A 26 16.82 27.29 18.89
CA MET A 26 16.25 28.53 18.35
C MET A 26 17.19 29.75 18.62
N ARG A 27 17.69 29.91 19.83
CA ARG A 27 18.65 30.99 20.15
C ARG A 27 19.92 30.92 19.32
N GLU A 28 20.45 29.71 19.15
CA GLU A 28 21.72 29.52 18.41
C GLU A 28 21.57 29.72 16.89
N GLN A 29 20.43 29.27 16.34
CA GLN A 29 20.23 29.25 14.88
C GLN A 29 19.50 30.48 14.33
N PHE A 30 18.79 31.22 15.18
CA PHE A 30 18.00 32.40 14.82
C PHE A 30 18.35 33.60 15.74
N PRO A 31 19.58 34.11 15.70
CA PRO A 31 20.05 35.16 16.63
C PRO A 31 19.28 36.47 16.51
N ALA A 32 18.60 36.70 15.39
CA ALA A 32 17.72 37.87 15.20
C ALA A 32 16.32 37.71 15.83
N MET A 33 15.99 36.52 16.33
CA MET A 33 14.68 36.25 16.96
C MET A 33 14.69 36.78 18.40
N PRO A 34 13.72 37.62 18.79
CA PRO A 34 13.64 38.11 20.15
C PRO A 34 13.47 37.00 21.18
N ASP A 35 14.11 37.10 22.34
CA ASP A 35 14.01 36.08 23.42
C ASP A 35 12.58 35.84 23.91
N TYR A 36 11.73 36.90 23.89
CA TYR A 36 10.30 36.71 24.26
C TYR A 36 9.54 35.82 23.27
N ASP A 37 9.93 35.80 22.00
CA ASP A 37 9.33 34.93 20.99
C ASP A 37 9.76 33.47 21.18
N ILE A 38 10.98 33.25 21.64
CA ILE A 38 11.46 31.91 21.99
C ILE A 38 10.82 31.42 23.29
N ALA A 39 10.72 32.32 24.29
CA ALA A 39 10.16 31.99 25.60
C ALA A 39 8.66 31.61 25.56
N LYS A 40 7.90 32.15 24.60
CA LYS A 40 6.46 31.85 24.45
C LYS A 40 6.15 30.42 23.93
N LEU A 41 7.15 29.65 23.46
CA LEU A 41 6.91 28.33 22.83
C LEU A 41 6.07 27.36 23.68
N PRO A 42 6.26 27.21 25.02
CA PRO A 42 5.40 26.36 25.84
C PRO A 42 3.95 26.83 25.86
N GLU A 43 3.71 28.13 25.94
CA GLU A 43 2.37 28.71 25.91
C GLU A 43 1.72 28.58 24.54
N GLN A 44 2.50 28.78 23.47
CA GLN A 44 2.03 28.63 22.10
C GLN A 44 1.54 27.19 21.80
N LEU A 45 2.22 26.20 22.37
CA LEU A 45 1.79 24.79 22.27
C LEU A 45 0.52 24.51 23.07
N ALA A 46 0.36 25.14 24.23
CA ALA A 46 -0.74 24.88 25.16
C ALA A 46 -2.03 25.68 24.86
N ASN A 47 -1.92 26.84 24.22
CA ASN A 47 -3.04 27.78 24.06
C ASN A 47 -3.34 28.17 22.60
N PRO A 48 -3.98 27.26 21.82
CA PRO A 48 -4.28 27.52 20.41
C PRO A 48 -5.33 28.63 20.22
N ILE A 49 -6.17 28.91 21.21
CA ILE A 49 -7.18 29.97 21.13
C ILE A 49 -6.52 31.34 21.11
N LYS A 50 -5.59 31.59 22.02
CA LYS A 50 -4.85 32.84 22.10
C LYS A 50 -4.03 33.12 20.84
N HIS A 51 -3.36 32.09 20.34
CA HIS A 51 -2.46 32.21 19.18
C HIS A 51 -3.18 32.07 17.84
N ARG A 52 -4.46 31.68 17.81
CA ARG A 52 -5.31 31.49 16.60
C ARG A 52 -4.73 30.45 15.61
N PHE A 53 -3.78 29.60 16.10
CA PHE A 53 -3.19 28.45 15.41
C PHE A 53 -3.01 27.31 16.39
N VAL A 54 -3.16 26.08 15.91
CA VAL A 54 -2.77 24.88 16.65
C VAL A 54 -1.30 24.58 16.36
N SER A 55 -0.44 24.86 17.34
CA SER A 55 1.01 24.67 17.20
C SER A 55 1.42 23.21 17.46
N ARG A 56 2.36 22.71 16.67
CA ARG A 56 2.95 21.36 16.80
C ARG A 56 4.47 21.47 16.67
N LEU A 57 5.17 21.10 17.73
CA LEU A 57 6.62 21.03 17.73
C LEU A 57 7.06 19.60 17.36
N PHE A 58 7.94 19.47 16.39
CA PHE A 58 8.65 18.24 16.07
C PHE A 58 10.10 18.38 16.50
N VAL A 59 10.60 17.42 17.26
CA VAL A 59 12.01 17.37 17.67
C VAL A 59 12.66 16.11 17.08
N ALA A 60 13.83 16.29 16.49
CA ALA A 60 14.66 15.21 16.01
C ALA A 60 15.65 14.82 17.13
N GLU A 61 15.56 13.60 17.63
CA GLU A 61 16.35 13.10 18.77
C GLU A 61 17.25 11.94 18.34
N ASN A 62 18.41 11.82 18.94
CA ASN A 62 19.29 10.66 18.78
C ASN A 62 18.93 9.54 19.76
N ALA A 63 19.69 8.43 19.74
CA ALA A 63 19.47 7.29 20.64
C ALA A 63 19.75 7.59 22.14
N ARG A 64 20.28 8.76 22.45
CA ARG A 64 20.53 9.25 23.82
C ARG A 64 19.52 10.31 24.23
N ASP A 65 18.39 10.43 23.52
CA ASP A 65 17.34 11.43 23.72
C ASP A 65 17.82 12.91 23.62
N GLN A 66 18.98 13.14 22.98
CA GLN A 66 19.46 14.50 22.74
C GLN A 66 18.77 15.07 21.51
N THR A 67 18.19 16.24 21.62
CA THR A 67 17.55 16.97 20.52
C THR A 67 18.61 17.51 19.56
N LEU A 68 18.53 17.08 18.30
CA LEU A 68 19.47 17.43 17.23
C LEU A 68 18.86 18.39 16.20
N GLY A 69 17.59 18.73 16.33
CA GLY A 69 16.90 19.66 15.45
C GLY A 69 15.43 19.76 15.80
N LEU A 70 14.77 20.79 15.24
CA LEU A 70 13.37 21.05 15.49
C LEU A 70 12.64 21.52 14.22
N ALA A 71 11.32 21.37 14.20
CA ALA A 71 10.42 22.06 13.30
C ALA A 71 9.14 22.47 14.05
N LEU A 72 8.68 23.69 13.85
CA LEU A 72 7.46 24.23 14.44
C LEU A 72 6.42 24.45 13.33
N LEU A 73 5.33 23.71 13.41
CA LEU A 73 4.21 23.76 12.46
C LEU A 73 3.01 24.43 13.11
N LEU A 74 2.44 25.40 12.44
CA LEU A 74 1.19 26.05 12.80
C LEU A 74 0.08 25.53 11.88
N HIS A 75 -1.05 25.12 12.44
CA HIS A 75 -2.22 24.68 11.70
C HIS A 75 -3.40 25.61 11.98
N ALA A 76 -4.06 26.09 10.94
CA ALA A 76 -5.31 26.86 10.98
C ALA A 76 -6.46 25.96 10.52
N PRO A 77 -7.17 25.31 11.46
CA PRO A 77 -8.25 24.35 11.11
C PRO A 77 -9.42 25.02 10.38
N ASP A 78 -9.69 26.29 10.66
CA ASP A 78 -10.77 27.07 10.05
C ASP A 78 -10.51 27.45 8.57
N LEU A 79 -9.27 27.32 8.13
CA LEU A 79 -8.84 27.64 6.77
C LEU A 79 -8.11 26.47 6.07
N ASP A 80 -8.05 25.29 6.68
CA ASP A 80 -7.43 24.05 6.16
C ASP A 80 -6.03 24.26 5.58
N PHE A 81 -5.17 25.06 6.24
CA PHE A 81 -3.78 25.21 5.83
C PHE A 81 -2.81 25.03 6.99
N CYS A 82 -1.60 24.68 6.65
CA CYS A 82 -0.46 24.62 7.55
C CYS A 82 0.59 25.66 7.19
N TYR A 83 1.26 26.21 8.24
CA TYR A 83 2.36 27.13 8.08
C TYR A 83 3.58 26.59 8.85
N LEU A 84 4.70 26.38 8.16
CA LEU A 84 5.98 26.01 8.79
C LEU A 84 6.67 27.27 9.30
N GLU A 85 6.64 27.45 10.60
CA GLU A 85 7.21 28.64 11.23
C GLU A 85 8.73 28.57 11.33
N LEU A 86 9.23 27.44 11.78
CA LEU A 86 10.66 27.21 11.97
C LEU A 86 11.04 25.77 11.61
N ILE A 87 12.22 25.61 11.05
CA ILE A 87 12.89 24.34 10.88
C ILE A 87 14.39 24.52 10.95
N SER A 88 15.07 23.79 11.83
CA SER A 88 16.52 23.84 11.93
C SER A 88 17.11 22.56 12.53
N ALA A 89 18.37 22.29 12.18
CA ALA A 89 19.22 21.37 12.92
C ALA A 89 20.04 22.13 13.95
N ALA A 90 20.48 21.47 15.01
CA ALA A 90 21.42 22.03 15.99
C ALA A 90 22.78 22.42 15.34
N VAL A 91 23.50 23.32 15.96
CA VAL A 91 24.84 23.77 15.50
C VAL A 91 25.75 22.55 15.29
N GLY A 92 26.52 22.55 14.20
CA GLY A 92 27.42 21.43 13.83
C GLY A 92 26.73 20.14 13.32
N ARG A 93 25.42 20.19 13.17
CA ARG A 93 24.62 19.03 12.65
C ARG A 93 23.97 19.30 11.28
N THR A 94 24.28 20.42 10.66
CA THR A 94 23.86 20.71 9.28
C THR A 94 24.51 19.76 8.28
N GLY A 95 23.79 19.36 7.23
CA GLY A 95 24.30 18.40 6.23
C GLY A 95 24.06 16.91 6.52
N HIS A 96 23.62 16.54 7.71
CA HIS A 96 23.40 15.15 8.13
C HIS A 96 21.96 14.63 7.86
N GLY A 97 21.20 15.29 6.99
CA GLY A 97 19.85 14.87 6.62
C GLY A 97 18.73 15.23 7.62
N ILE A 98 19.05 15.80 8.80
CA ILE A 98 18.08 16.11 9.87
C ILE A 98 16.97 17.03 9.35
N GLY A 99 17.33 18.12 8.66
CA GLY A 99 16.37 19.06 8.09
C GLY A 99 15.44 18.41 7.06
N ALA A 100 15.95 17.49 6.23
CA ALA A 100 15.16 16.77 5.27
C ALA A 100 14.12 15.86 5.95
N THR A 101 14.55 15.10 6.96
CA THR A 101 13.67 14.20 7.72
C THR A 101 12.59 14.98 8.51
N LEU A 102 12.96 16.12 9.11
CA LEU A 102 12.01 17.02 9.77
C LEU A 102 10.99 17.60 8.78
N TYR A 103 11.45 18.04 7.61
CA TYR A 103 10.58 18.62 6.60
C TYR A 103 9.61 17.59 6.03
N GLU A 104 10.06 16.38 5.76
CA GLU A 104 9.19 15.27 5.35
C GLU A 104 8.12 14.98 6.41
N ARG A 105 8.51 14.92 7.69
CA ARG A 105 7.55 14.70 8.79
C ARG A 105 6.51 15.82 8.91
N VAL A 106 6.93 17.07 8.70
CA VAL A 106 6.02 18.22 8.66
C VAL A 106 5.03 18.10 7.49
N ARG A 107 5.50 17.72 6.31
CA ARG A 107 4.65 17.49 5.13
C ARG A 107 3.62 16.36 5.36
N GLU A 108 4.04 15.27 6.01
CA GLU A 108 3.15 14.17 6.39
C GLU A 108 2.06 14.65 7.37
N GLU A 109 2.45 15.39 8.41
CA GLU A 109 1.49 15.95 9.37
C GLU A 109 0.52 16.92 8.70
N ALA A 110 0.99 17.78 7.81
CA ALA A 110 0.13 18.71 7.08
C ALA A 110 -0.91 17.95 6.21
N ARG A 111 -0.50 16.88 5.53
CA ARG A 111 -1.44 16.02 4.78
C ARG A 111 -2.45 15.32 5.70
N ALA A 112 -1.97 14.77 6.82
CA ALA A 112 -2.83 14.10 7.81
C ALA A 112 -3.88 15.04 8.43
N LEU A 113 -3.59 16.34 8.47
CA LEU A 113 -4.50 17.40 8.91
C LEU A 113 -5.46 17.89 7.82
N GLY A 114 -5.40 17.31 6.62
CA GLY A 114 -6.21 17.72 5.48
C GLY A 114 -5.81 19.06 4.86
N ALA A 115 -4.60 19.59 5.19
CA ALA A 115 -4.14 20.85 4.64
C ALA A 115 -3.92 20.74 3.12
N GLN A 116 -4.45 21.71 2.37
CA GLN A 116 -4.32 21.75 0.90
C GLN A 116 -3.02 22.39 0.44
N GLY A 117 -2.19 22.86 1.37
CA GLY A 117 -0.86 23.41 1.12
C GLY A 117 -0.13 23.67 2.43
N LEU A 118 1.21 23.59 2.36
CA LEU A 118 2.10 24.00 3.42
C LEU A 118 2.77 25.32 3.00
N TYR A 119 2.52 26.36 3.77
CA TYR A 119 3.05 27.70 3.52
C TYR A 119 4.22 27.96 4.47
N PHE A 120 5.20 28.73 4.04
CA PHE A 120 6.30 29.19 4.87
C PHE A 120 7.08 30.31 4.20
N GLU A 121 7.92 30.98 4.94
CA GLU A 121 8.76 32.05 4.45
C GLU A 121 10.20 31.62 4.24
N THR A 122 10.84 32.20 3.23
CA THR A 122 12.26 32.06 2.97
C THR A 122 12.84 33.43 2.59
N LEU A 123 14.06 33.73 3.03
CA LEU A 123 14.73 34.90 2.58
C LEU A 123 15.05 34.84 1.08
N PRO A 124 15.06 36.00 0.38
CA PRO A 124 15.17 36.04 -1.07
C PRO A 124 16.58 35.67 -1.58
N ASP A 125 16.60 35.09 -2.78
CA ASP A 125 17.80 34.79 -3.56
C ASP A 125 18.06 35.79 -4.70
N ASP A 126 17.26 36.87 -4.74
CA ASP A 126 17.36 37.92 -5.74
C ASP A 126 18.39 39.01 -5.30
N PRO A 127 19.32 39.44 -6.18
CA PRO A 127 20.27 40.49 -5.87
C PRO A 127 19.65 41.82 -5.47
N ALA A 128 18.48 42.16 -5.99
CA ALA A 128 17.79 43.40 -5.69
C ALA A 128 17.19 43.40 -4.28
N LEU A 129 16.77 42.20 -3.78
CA LEU A 129 16.16 42.02 -2.46
C LEU A 129 17.16 41.60 -1.38
N SER A 130 18.26 40.93 -1.76
CA SER A 130 19.34 40.48 -0.85
C SER A 130 20.69 40.83 -1.43
N PRO A 131 21.21 42.05 -1.14
CA PRO A 131 22.46 42.54 -1.73
C PRO A 131 23.72 41.77 -1.31
N ASN A 132 23.75 41.21 -0.10
CA ASN A 132 24.89 40.46 0.41
C ASN A 132 25.07 39.12 -0.29
N PRO A 133 26.20 38.86 -1.01
CA PRO A 133 26.40 37.62 -1.79
C PRO A 133 26.41 36.32 -0.96
N GLU A 134 26.95 36.37 0.27
CA GLU A 134 27.04 35.21 1.15
C GLU A 134 25.67 34.81 1.70
N ILE A 135 24.89 35.82 2.13
CA ILE A 135 23.49 35.61 2.58
C ILE A 135 22.68 35.08 1.43
N ARG A 136 22.76 35.65 0.25
CA ARG A 136 22.09 35.23 -0.97
C ARG A 136 22.43 33.79 -1.35
N ALA A 137 23.69 33.36 -1.25
CA ALA A 137 24.12 32.00 -1.51
C ALA A 137 23.47 31.01 -0.53
N ARG A 138 23.34 31.35 0.75
CA ARG A 138 22.63 30.55 1.76
C ARG A 138 21.12 30.45 1.47
N ASN A 139 20.51 31.57 1.08
CA ASN A 139 19.10 31.64 0.70
C ASN A 139 18.82 30.77 -0.54
N ALA A 140 19.67 30.85 -1.56
CA ALA A 140 19.63 30.01 -2.75
C ALA A 140 19.73 28.51 -2.41
N ALA A 141 20.60 28.13 -1.47
CA ALA A 141 20.72 26.74 -1.02
C ALA A 141 19.47 26.26 -0.30
N ARG A 142 18.79 27.11 0.49
CA ARG A 142 17.48 26.80 1.13
C ARG A 142 16.38 26.62 0.10
N LEU A 143 16.27 27.55 -0.85
CA LEU A 143 15.27 27.46 -1.92
C LEU A 143 15.49 26.22 -2.79
N LYS A 144 16.75 25.88 -3.12
CA LYS A 144 17.12 24.64 -3.80
C LYS A 144 16.70 23.40 -3.00
N PHE A 145 16.79 23.42 -1.67
CA PHE A 145 16.33 22.34 -0.81
C PHE A 145 14.82 22.15 -0.95
N TYR A 146 14.03 23.22 -0.86
CA TYR A 146 12.58 23.16 -0.93
C TYR A 146 12.05 22.83 -2.34
N GLU A 147 12.71 23.32 -3.40
CA GLU A 147 12.37 22.97 -4.78
C GLU A 147 12.39 21.46 -5.06
N ARG A 148 13.23 20.69 -4.34
CA ARG A 148 13.24 19.21 -4.44
C ARG A 148 11.92 18.55 -4.06
N TYR A 149 11.12 19.24 -3.25
CA TYR A 149 9.79 18.80 -2.80
C TYR A 149 8.65 19.44 -3.59
N GLY A 150 8.96 20.27 -4.59
CA GLY A 150 7.99 21.01 -5.38
C GLY A 150 7.54 22.34 -4.77
N ALA A 151 8.08 22.71 -3.60
CA ALA A 151 7.76 23.95 -2.92
C ALA A 151 8.50 25.13 -3.58
N ARG A 152 7.77 26.19 -3.90
CA ARG A 152 8.30 27.37 -4.62
C ARG A 152 7.63 28.66 -4.15
N PRO A 153 8.31 29.80 -4.26
CA PRO A 153 7.69 31.09 -4.01
C PRO A 153 6.43 31.31 -4.86
N ILE A 154 5.41 31.91 -4.25
CA ILE A 154 4.22 32.39 -5.00
C ILE A 154 4.67 33.61 -5.80
N ALA A 155 4.40 33.58 -7.10
CA ALA A 155 4.78 34.66 -8.00
C ALA A 155 3.73 35.79 -8.04
N ASN A 156 4.12 36.93 -8.57
CA ASN A 156 3.23 38.06 -8.89
C ASN A 156 2.43 38.58 -7.65
N THR A 157 3.11 38.68 -6.50
CA THR A 157 2.52 39.17 -5.25
C THR A 157 3.40 40.26 -4.62
N ALA A 158 2.79 41.19 -3.88
CA ALA A 158 3.49 42.19 -3.09
C ALA A 158 3.92 41.68 -1.69
N TYR A 159 3.95 40.38 -1.47
CA TYR A 159 4.39 39.79 -0.19
C TYR A 159 5.86 40.12 0.11
N GLU A 160 6.64 40.33 -0.93
CA GLU A 160 8.07 40.69 -0.89
C GLU A 160 8.32 42.16 -0.55
N THR A 161 7.30 42.91 -0.08
CA THR A 161 7.46 44.29 0.34
C THR A 161 7.68 44.38 1.85
N PRO A 162 8.55 45.27 2.34
CA PRO A 162 8.78 45.48 3.78
C PRO A 162 7.52 45.87 4.53
N ILE A 163 7.25 45.27 5.72
CA ILE A 163 6.16 45.66 6.61
C ILE A 163 6.44 47.04 7.20
N THR A 164 7.70 47.33 7.52
CA THR A 164 8.14 48.60 8.04
C THR A 164 9.18 49.22 7.12
N PRO A 165 9.13 50.54 6.87
CA PRO A 165 10.12 51.23 6.07
C PRO A 165 11.55 50.99 6.60
N GLY A 166 12.46 50.58 5.72
CA GLY A 166 13.87 50.32 6.08
C GLY A 166 14.19 48.87 6.47
N GLN A 167 13.22 47.96 6.49
CA GLN A 167 13.45 46.52 6.68
C GLN A 167 14.17 45.95 5.46
N SER A 168 15.33 45.30 5.65
CA SER A 168 16.08 44.60 4.63
C SER A 168 15.54 43.15 4.48
N ASP A 169 15.76 42.58 3.30
CA ASP A 169 15.47 41.15 3.00
C ASP A 169 14.01 40.71 3.24
N PRO A 170 12.97 41.35 2.62
CA PRO A 170 11.59 40.93 2.77
C PRO A 170 11.42 39.50 2.25
N PRO A 171 10.76 38.62 3.01
CA PRO A 171 10.72 37.19 2.67
C PRO A 171 9.83 36.89 1.48
N TYR A 172 10.14 35.83 0.74
CA TYR A 172 9.20 35.16 -0.16
C TYR A 172 8.20 34.33 0.64
N LEU A 173 6.93 34.37 0.26
CA LEU A 173 5.97 33.36 0.68
C LEU A 173 6.08 32.15 -0.25
N VAL A 174 6.49 31.04 0.32
CA VAL A 174 6.64 29.74 -0.38
C VAL A 174 5.42 28.88 -0.13
N LEU A 175 4.93 28.26 -1.20
CA LEU A 175 3.90 27.23 -1.16
C LEU A 175 4.49 25.86 -1.56
N ASP A 176 4.37 24.89 -0.66
CA ASP A 176 4.50 23.48 -0.96
C ASP A 176 3.09 22.93 -1.23
N PRO A 177 2.78 22.50 -2.46
CA PRO A 177 1.47 21.94 -2.80
C PRO A 177 1.24 20.54 -2.21
N LEU A 178 2.15 20.00 -1.40
CA LEU A 178 2.09 18.69 -0.74
C LEU A 178 1.90 17.50 -1.71
N GLY A 179 2.23 17.70 -2.98
CA GLY A 179 2.05 16.72 -4.04
C GLY A 179 0.71 16.82 -4.78
N ASN A 180 -0.13 17.82 -4.47
CA ASN A 180 -1.35 18.07 -5.23
C ASN A 180 -1.02 18.55 -6.64
N ALA A 181 -1.69 17.99 -7.63
CA ALA A 181 -1.48 18.35 -9.05
C ALA A 181 -2.04 19.74 -9.40
N THR A 182 -3.08 20.19 -8.69
CA THR A 182 -3.72 21.50 -8.87
C THR A 182 -3.27 22.47 -7.80
N LEU A 183 -2.84 23.67 -8.22
CA LEU A 183 -2.54 24.75 -7.30
C LEU A 183 -3.83 25.36 -6.73
N PRO A 184 -3.80 25.93 -5.53
CA PRO A 184 -4.99 26.50 -4.91
C PRO A 184 -5.50 27.73 -5.68
N ALA A 185 -6.82 27.90 -5.64
CA ALA A 185 -7.48 29.07 -6.22
C ALA A 185 -7.05 30.36 -5.49
N ARG A 186 -7.02 31.46 -6.26
CA ARG A 186 -6.66 32.81 -5.79
C ARG A 186 -7.34 33.19 -4.48
N ASP A 187 -8.66 33.04 -4.41
CA ASP A 187 -9.44 33.51 -3.25
C ASP A 187 -9.09 32.72 -1.96
N ARG A 188 -8.69 31.46 -2.11
CA ARG A 188 -8.16 30.66 -1.00
C ARG A 188 -6.82 31.21 -0.51
N VAL A 189 -5.89 31.46 -1.42
CA VAL A 189 -4.57 32.00 -1.06
C VAL A 189 -4.68 33.38 -0.45
N LYS A 190 -5.61 34.22 -0.92
CA LYS A 190 -5.93 35.53 -0.28
C LYS A 190 -6.34 35.35 1.20
N LYS A 191 -7.19 34.38 1.52
CA LYS A 191 -7.59 34.10 2.91
C LYS A 191 -6.40 33.62 3.75
N VAL A 192 -5.55 32.75 3.19
CA VAL A 192 -4.34 32.26 3.86
C VAL A 192 -3.37 33.39 4.15
N VAL A 193 -3.07 34.21 3.15
CA VAL A 193 -2.15 35.38 3.28
C VAL A 193 -2.70 36.37 4.30
N HIS A 194 -4.01 36.68 4.24
CA HIS A 194 -4.64 37.54 5.23
C HIS A 194 -4.45 36.97 6.65
N ALA A 195 -4.71 35.67 6.86
CA ALA A 195 -4.56 35.03 8.16
C ALA A 195 -3.11 35.01 8.65
N ILE A 196 -2.13 34.79 7.79
CA ILE A 196 -0.72 34.86 8.15
C ILE A 196 -0.35 36.28 8.60
N LEU A 197 -0.68 37.30 7.80
CA LEU A 197 -0.31 38.68 8.08
C LEU A 197 -1.03 39.21 9.33
N GLU A 198 -2.30 38.90 9.51
CA GLU A 198 -3.09 39.37 10.66
C GLU A 198 -2.78 38.55 11.93
N ARG A 199 -2.92 37.21 11.87
CA ARG A 199 -2.88 36.37 13.08
C ARG A 199 -1.47 36.16 13.62
N LYS A 200 -0.48 36.03 12.71
CA LYS A 200 0.91 35.80 13.10
C LYS A 200 1.68 37.10 13.33
N TYR A 201 1.54 38.07 12.42
CA TYR A 201 2.34 39.27 12.43
C TYR A 201 1.63 40.48 13.04
N GLY A 202 0.32 40.48 13.16
CA GLY A 202 -0.43 41.68 13.57
C GLY A 202 -0.18 42.88 12.63
N ALA A 203 0.01 42.56 11.32
CA ALA A 203 0.41 43.62 10.36
C ALA A 203 -0.66 44.70 10.21
N PRO A 204 -0.27 45.98 9.90
CA PRO A 204 -1.23 47.05 9.72
C PRO A 204 -2.30 46.69 8.67
N PRO A 205 -3.60 46.98 8.91
CA PRO A 205 -4.67 46.62 7.99
C PRO A 205 -4.48 47.10 6.54
N ALA A 206 -3.95 48.31 6.35
CA ALA A 206 -3.65 48.86 5.03
C ALA A 206 -2.61 48.03 4.27
N TYR A 207 -1.57 47.56 4.97
CA TYR A 207 -0.56 46.67 4.40
C TYR A 207 -1.19 45.31 4.00
N VAL A 208 -1.97 44.71 4.90
CA VAL A 208 -2.66 43.46 4.64
C VAL A 208 -3.51 43.56 3.37
N VAL A 209 -4.33 44.59 3.25
CA VAL A 209 -5.17 44.88 2.08
C VAL A 209 -4.33 44.98 0.81
N THR A 210 -3.20 45.71 0.85
CA THR A 210 -2.32 45.86 -0.30
C THR A 210 -1.74 44.54 -0.76
N VAL A 211 -1.20 43.74 0.15
CA VAL A 211 -0.60 42.45 -0.18
C VAL A 211 -1.67 41.43 -0.69
N VAL A 212 -2.79 41.34 -0.01
CA VAL A 212 -3.89 40.43 -0.42
C VAL A 212 -4.44 40.80 -1.80
N ASN A 213 -4.58 42.12 -2.08
CA ASN A 213 -5.07 42.59 -3.39
C ASN A 213 -4.03 42.45 -4.52
N SER A 214 -2.78 42.27 -4.24
CA SER A 214 -1.73 42.02 -5.24
C SER A 214 -1.86 40.63 -5.88
N ILE A 215 -2.48 39.66 -5.21
CA ILE A 215 -2.66 38.30 -5.73
C ILE A 215 -3.76 38.32 -6.81
N LYS A 216 -3.35 38.18 -8.08
CA LYS A 216 -4.25 38.27 -9.24
C LYS A 216 -4.47 36.93 -9.95
N ASP A 217 -3.45 36.06 -9.98
CA ASP A 217 -3.48 34.81 -10.72
C ASP A 217 -4.47 33.80 -10.12
N ASP A 218 -5.23 33.08 -10.98
CA ASP A 218 -6.20 32.06 -10.58
C ASP A 218 -6.18 30.85 -11.53
N PRO A 219 -5.67 29.68 -11.10
CA PRO A 219 -5.01 29.42 -9.80
C PRO A 219 -3.72 30.23 -9.63
N VAL A 220 -3.24 30.34 -8.39
CA VAL A 220 -2.00 31.12 -8.12
C VAL A 220 -0.82 30.57 -8.91
N ALA A 221 0.03 31.44 -9.37
CA ALA A 221 1.28 31.07 -10.05
C ALA A 221 2.42 30.87 -9.04
N LEU A 222 3.24 29.85 -9.27
CA LEU A 222 4.49 29.68 -8.56
C LEU A 222 5.67 30.05 -9.44
N ARG A 223 6.71 30.62 -8.83
CA ARG A 223 7.96 30.94 -9.54
C ARG A 223 8.50 29.69 -10.27
N GLU A 224 9.01 29.87 -11.49
CA GLU A 224 9.64 28.77 -12.23
C GLU A 224 10.84 28.18 -11.45
N PRO A 225 11.08 26.85 -11.52
CA PRO A 225 12.20 26.21 -10.83
C PRO A 225 13.55 26.81 -11.28
N ARG A 226 14.33 27.30 -10.34
CA ARG A 226 15.67 27.87 -10.64
C ARG A 226 16.79 26.87 -10.44
N TYR A 227 16.62 25.92 -9.52
CA TYR A 227 17.71 25.09 -9.01
C TYR A 227 17.58 23.62 -9.39
N ILE A 228 16.37 23.16 -9.68
CA ILE A 228 16.11 21.83 -10.22
C ILE A 228 15.86 22.02 -11.70
N LYS A 229 16.84 21.62 -12.55
CA LYS A 229 16.58 21.50 -13.98
C LYS A 229 15.44 20.50 -14.12
N SER A 230 14.26 20.97 -14.56
CA SER A 230 13.27 20.07 -15.10
C SER A 230 14.00 19.19 -16.10
N ARG A 231 14.00 17.87 -15.95
CA ARG A 231 14.36 16.99 -17.06
C ARG A 231 13.53 17.49 -18.23
N ARG A 232 14.16 18.14 -19.19
CA ARG A 232 13.53 18.51 -20.46
C ARG A 232 12.81 17.26 -20.91
N ALA A 233 11.48 17.32 -20.91
CA ALA A 233 10.68 16.35 -21.59
C ALA A 233 11.25 16.32 -23.01
N GLN A 234 11.92 15.22 -23.36
CA GLN A 234 12.11 14.91 -24.75
C GLN A 234 10.71 14.99 -25.36
N LYS A 235 10.56 15.86 -26.38
CA LYS A 235 9.37 15.95 -27.22
C LYS A 235 9.13 14.54 -27.82
N GLY A 236 8.35 13.78 -27.14
CA GLY A 236 7.77 12.52 -27.52
C GLY A 236 6.50 12.45 -26.71
N GLU A 237 5.39 12.61 -27.38
CA GLU A 237 4.01 12.39 -26.98
C GLU A 237 3.67 12.71 -25.52
N VAL A 238 2.77 13.66 -25.31
CA VAL A 238 2.03 13.86 -24.05
C VAL A 238 1.35 12.53 -23.74
N ARG A 239 2.06 11.65 -23.01
CA ARG A 239 1.40 10.56 -22.31
C ARG A 239 0.59 11.24 -21.21
N GLU A 240 -0.73 11.21 -21.34
CA GLU A 240 -1.63 11.39 -20.21
C GLU A 240 -1.00 10.67 -19.00
N ALA A 241 -0.91 11.36 -17.85
CA ALA A 241 -0.40 10.77 -16.63
C ALA A 241 -1.24 9.50 -16.40
N ALA A 242 -0.64 8.35 -16.61
CA ALA A 242 -1.34 7.09 -16.51
C ALA A 242 -1.88 6.99 -15.07
N GLU A 243 -3.18 6.75 -14.92
CA GLU A 243 -3.79 6.51 -13.62
C GLU A 243 -2.97 5.46 -12.85
N PRO A 244 -2.72 5.67 -11.52
CA PRO A 244 -1.98 4.71 -10.72
C PRO A 244 -2.61 3.32 -10.85
N ARG A 245 -1.81 2.33 -11.22
CA ARG A 245 -2.31 0.97 -11.56
C ARG A 245 -2.12 -0.04 -10.45
N VAL A 246 -1.35 0.30 -9.40
CA VAL A 246 -1.01 -0.59 -8.29
C VAL A 246 -1.33 0.09 -6.96
N ALA A 247 -2.19 -0.52 -6.14
CA ALA A 247 -2.43 -0.07 -4.78
C ALA A 247 -1.23 -0.44 -3.89
N LEU A 248 -0.47 0.53 -3.39
CA LEU A 248 0.69 0.33 -2.53
C LEU A 248 0.32 0.55 -1.07
N VAL A 249 0.44 -0.49 -0.27
CA VAL A 249 0.26 -0.42 1.19
C VAL A 249 1.63 -0.55 1.87
N LEU A 250 2.00 0.47 2.62
CA LEU A 250 3.26 0.55 3.34
C LEU A 250 2.99 0.78 4.83
N ASN A 251 3.78 0.14 5.67
CA ASN A 251 3.83 0.39 7.10
C ASN A 251 4.98 1.34 7.45
N ASP A 252 4.67 2.52 7.95
CA ASP A 252 5.67 3.48 8.43
C ASP A 252 6.40 3.00 9.69
N ASP A 253 5.79 2.09 10.46
CA ASP A 253 6.37 1.52 11.68
C ASP A 253 7.45 0.45 11.42
N HIS A 254 7.72 0.07 10.17
CA HIS A 254 8.72 -0.96 9.84
C HIS A 254 10.12 -0.67 10.42
N VAL A 255 10.45 0.59 10.69
CA VAL A 255 11.75 1.03 11.23
C VAL A 255 11.95 0.68 12.70
N ILE A 256 10.88 0.40 13.46
CA ILE A 256 10.96 0.09 14.90
C ILE A 256 11.65 -1.25 15.16
N HIS A 257 11.61 -2.18 14.19
CA HIS A 257 12.31 -3.45 14.25
C HIS A 257 13.62 -3.37 13.46
N HIS A 258 14.73 -3.34 14.17
CA HIS A 258 16.07 -3.33 13.58
C HIS A 258 17.02 -4.14 14.45
N VAL A 259 17.52 -5.24 13.91
CA VAL A 259 18.62 -6.01 14.50
C VAL A 259 19.92 -5.34 14.08
N GLN A 260 20.64 -4.78 15.05
CA GLN A 260 21.84 -3.93 14.80
C GLN A 260 23.14 -4.75 14.83
N GLU A 261 23.08 -6.05 14.70
CA GLU A 261 24.24 -6.91 14.69
C GLU A 261 25.01 -6.80 13.38
N ARG A 262 26.33 -6.89 13.47
CA ARG A 262 27.20 -6.78 12.30
C ARG A 262 26.91 -7.93 11.33
N GLY A 263 26.59 -7.57 10.09
CA GLY A 263 26.30 -8.55 9.04
C GLY A 263 24.81 -8.94 8.93
N TYR A 264 23.93 -8.41 9.81
CA TYR A 264 22.49 -8.65 9.69
C TYR A 264 21.92 -7.90 8.47
N VAL A 265 21.40 -8.64 7.50
CA VAL A 265 21.04 -8.11 6.18
C VAL A 265 19.59 -7.61 6.11
N GLU A 266 18.68 -8.16 6.94
CA GLU A 266 17.28 -7.74 6.99
C GLU A 266 17.16 -6.43 7.78
N ALA A 267 17.22 -5.29 7.11
CA ALA A 267 17.33 -3.97 7.72
C ALA A 267 16.37 -2.95 7.10
N PRO A 268 15.96 -1.90 7.83
CA PRO A 268 15.02 -0.86 7.37
C PRO A 268 15.45 -0.15 6.07
N VAL A 269 16.73 -0.14 5.75
CA VAL A 269 17.26 0.46 4.51
C VAL A 269 16.69 -0.18 3.24
N ARG A 270 16.21 -1.43 3.31
CA ARG A 270 15.56 -2.13 2.19
C ARG A 270 14.34 -1.35 1.69
N ILE A 271 13.45 -0.99 2.61
CA ILE A 271 12.23 -0.22 2.28
C ILE A 271 12.58 1.14 1.69
N ARG A 272 13.56 1.85 2.23
CA ARG A 272 14.00 3.16 1.68
C ARG A 272 14.52 3.03 0.26
N SER A 273 15.30 1.98 -0.03
CA SER A 273 15.81 1.72 -1.39
C SER A 273 14.67 1.45 -2.36
N ILE A 274 13.67 0.68 -1.96
CA ILE A 274 12.49 0.38 -2.77
C ILE A 274 11.67 1.65 -3.00
N MET A 275 11.31 2.38 -1.94
CA MET A 275 10.47 3.58 -2.05
C MET A 275 11.08 4.68 -2.92
N ALA A 276 12.40 4.85 -2.88
CA ALA A 276 13.09 5.82 -3.73
C ALA A 276 12.85 5.60 -5.24
N GLU A 277 12.67 4.36 -5.65
CA GLU A 277 12.39 4.01 -7.05
C GLU A 277 10.88 3.97 -7.37
N LEU A 278 10.04 3.57 -6.41
CA LEU A 278 8.60 3.51 -6.60
C LEU A 278 7.98 4.91 -6.68
N ASP A 279 8.40 5.84 -5.83
CA ASP A 279 7.90 7.23 -5.81
C ASP A 279 8.19 7.95 -7.15
N ALA A 280 9.26 7.58 -7.83
CA ALA A 280 9.63 8.13 -9.14
C ALA A 280 8.88 7.50 -10.33
N SER A 281 8.17 6.38 -10.13
CA SER A 281 7.62 5.58 -11.24
C SER A 281 6.24 6.04 -11.71
N GLY A 282 5.45 6.71 -10.87
CA GLY A 282 4.06 7.09 -11.16
C GLY A 282 3.07 5.91 -11.23
N LEU A 283 3.50 4.67 -10.97
CA LEU A 283 2.66 3.46 -11.08
C LEU A 283 1.80 3.19 -9.85
N PHE A 284 2.12 3.79 -8.71
CA PHE A 284 1.59 3.38 -7.41
C PHE A 284 0.69 4.43 -6.78
N GLN A 285 -0.45 3.98 -6.27
CA GLN A 285 -1.31 4.74 -5.38
C GLN A 285 -1.07 4.29 -3.94
N LYS A 286 -0.56 5.17 -3.09
CA LYS A 286 -0.38 4.87 -1.66
C LYS A 286 -1.73 4.74 -0.96
N VAL A 287 -1.89 3.66 -0.22
CA VAL A 287 -3.09 3.35 0.57
C VAL A 287 -2.66 3.21 2.03
N PRO A 288 -3.30 3.91 2.98
CA PRO A 288 -2.97 3.77 4.39
C PRO A 288 -3.34 2.37 4.89
N ALA A 289 -2.44 1.76 5.68
CA ALA A 289 -2.70 0.47 6.30
C ALA A 289 -3.83 0.59 7.33
N LYS A 290 -4.80 -0.30 7.26
CA LYS A 290 -5.85 -0.48 8.28
C LYS A 290 -5.33 -1.38 9.40
N ARG A 291 -5.93 -1.30 10.57
CA ARG A 291 -5.65 -2.22 11.68
C ARG A 291 -6.67 -3.35 11.74
N TYR A 292 -6.18 -4.58 11.89
CA TYR A 292 -7.01 -5.78 12.00
C TYR A 292 -6.84 -6.43 13.38
N SER A 293 -7.82 -7.24 13.78
CA SER A 293 -7.69 -8.00 15.02
C SER A 293 -6.77 -9.21 14.83
N ASP A 294 -6.16 -9.69 15.92
CA ASP A 294 -5.27 -10.86 15.93
C ASP A 294 -5.94 -12.16 15.46
N ARG A 295 -7.28 -12.16 15.30
CA ARG A 295 -8.03 -13.32 14.77
C ARG A 295 -7.51 -13.79 13.40
N HIS A 296 -7.03 -12.86 12.56
CA HIS A 296 -6.50 -13.20 11.24
C HIS A 296 -5.15 -13.91 11.34
N ILE A 297 -4.30 -13.49 12.29
CA ILE A 297 -3.03 -14.15 12.59
C ILE A 297 -3.29 -15.55 13.16
N ARG A 298 -4.18 -15.64 14.16
CA ARG A 298 -4.55 -16.90 14.82
C ARG A 298 -5.34 -17.88 13.93
N ALA A 299 -5.81 -17.42 12.77
CA ALA A 299 -6.49 -18.28 11.80
C ALA A 299 -5.50 -19.18 11.01
N VAL A 300 -4.21 -18.84 10.99
CA VAL A 300 -3.16 -19.61 10.31
C VAL A 300 -2.01 -19.99 11.24
N HIS A 301 -1.80 -19.26 12.33
CA HIS A 301 -0.78 -19.54 13.33
C HIS A 301 -1.40 -20.04 14.64
N ASP A 302 -0.73 -20.98 15.30
CA ASP A 302 -1.10 -21.47 16.64
C ASP A 302 -1.08 -20.29 17.64
N GLY A 303 -2.17 -20.16 18.41
CA GLY A 303 -2.31 -19.08 19.39
C GLY A 303 -1.15 -19.02 20.40
N ARG A 304 -0.56 -20.17 20.75
CA ARG A 304 0.60 -20.25 21.66
C ARG A 304 1.85 -19.62 21.06
N LEU A 305 2.09 -19.79 19.75
CA LEU A 305 3.17 -19.10 19.05
C LEU A 305 2.97 -17.58 19.10
N VAL A 306 1.77 -17.11 18.77
CA VAL A 306 1.44 -15.68 18.77
C VAL A 306 1.64 -15.06 20.14
N ASP A 307 1.14 -15.74 21.19
CA ASP A 307 1.28 -15.29 22.59
C ASP A 307 2.73 -15.33 23.07
N TYR A 308 3.50 -16.36 22.65
CA TYR A 308 4.93 -16.45 22.95
C TYR A 308 5.70 -15.26 22.35
N ILE A 309 5.56 -15.01 21.02
CA ILE A 309 6.26 -13.89 20.36
C ILE A 309 5.92 -12.56 21.06
N ARG A 310 4.64 -12.32 21.36
CA ARG A 310 4.20 -11.12 22.06
C ARG A 310 4.84 -10.98 23.44
N LYS A 311 4.80 -12.05 24.24
CA LYS A 311 5.37 -12.09 25.61
C LYS A 311 6.88 -11.91 25.59
N ALA A 312 7.58 -12.63 24.72
CA ALA A 312 9.03 -12.56 24.59
C ALA A 312 9.50 -11.14 24.19
N CYS A 313 8.79 -10.49 23.26
CA CYS A 313 9.08 -9.09 22.89
C CYS A 313 8.89 -8.12 24.07
N LEU A 314 7.86 -8.30 24.89
CA LEU A 314 7.66 -7.48 26.10
C LEU A 314 8.77 -7.68 27.13
N MET A 315 9.31 -8.90 27.25
CA MET A 315 10.38 -9.25 28.20
C MET A 315 11.77 -8.86 27.70
N ALA A 316 12.00 -8.79 26.39
CA ALA A 316 13.33 -8.54 25.79
C ALA A 316 13.95 -7.20 26.22
N GLY A 317 13.14 -6.20 26.61
CA GLY A 317 13.61 -4.85 26.97
C GLY A 317 14.28 -4.11 25.81
N SER A 318 14.73 -2.87 26.04
CA SER A 318 15.12 -1.95 24.96
C SER A 318 16.44 -2.26 24.23
N LYS A 319 17.26 -3.16 24.76
CA LYS A 319 18.63 -3.41 24.25
C LYS A 319 18.98 -4.89 24.09
N LYS A 320 18.06 -5.81 24.35
CA LYS A 320 18.34 -7.25 24.28
C LYS A 320 17.51 -7.91 23.21
N SER A 321 18.11 -8.84 22.50
CA SER A 321 17.44 -9.77 21.59
C SER A 321 17.47 -11.16 22.21
N ILE A 322 16.36 -11.89 22.09
CA ILE A 322 16.25 -13.28 22.54
C ILE A 322 16.57 -14.18 21.35
N TYR A 323 17.59 -15.00 21.48
CA TYR A 323 18.01 -16.02 20.53
C TYR A 323 17.76 -17.42 21.08
N PRO A 324 17.52 -18.42 20.21
CA PRO A 324 17.53 -19.81 20.64
C PRO A 324 18.85 -20.21 21.30
N TYR A 325 18.78 -20.74 22.49
CA TYR A 325 19.94 -21.34 23.19
C TYR A 325 20.12 -22.80 22.78
N VAL A 326 19.01 -23.52 22.59
CA VAL A 326 18.97 -24.92 22.19
C VAL A 326 17.64 -25.18 21.43
N PHE A 327 17.63 -26.17 20.55
CA PHE A 327 16.43 -26.60 19.80
C PHE A 327 15.90 -27.93 20.40
N PRO A 328 14.83 -27.91 21.25
CA PRO A 328 14.31 -29.09 21.93
C PRO A 328 13.37 -29.88 21.01
N THR A 329 13.90 -30.53 19.98
CA THR A 329 13.14 -31.16 18.90
C THR A 329 12.56 -32.55 19.21
N ARG A 330 13.03 -33.23 20.28
CA ARG A 330 12.67 -34.63 20.56
C ARG A 330 11.23 -34.82 21.00
N ASN A 331 10.63 -33.85 21.68
CA ASN A 331 9.24 -33.94 22.11
C ASN A 331 8.52 -32.60 21.95
N PRO A 332 8.01 -32.29 20.73
CA PRO A 332 7.32 -31.03 20.43
C PRO A 332 5.97 -30.87 21.17
N ALA A 333 5.41 -31.93 21.77
CA ALA A 333 4.17 -31.86 22.54
C ALA A 333 4.36 -31.27 23.95
N ARG A 334 5.60 -31.17 24.42
CA ARG A 334 5.93 -30.69 25.79
C ARG A 334 6.83 -29.46 25.71
N PRO A 335 6.28 -28.24 25.61
CA PRO A 335 7.08 -27.01 25.54
C PRO A 335 7.91 -26.85 26.85
N PRO A 336 9.16 -26.40 26.73
CA PRO A 336 9.99 -26.07 27.88
C PRO A 336 9.42 -24.87 28.65
N LYS A 337 9.87 -24.71 29.92
CA LYS A 337 9.48 -23.56 30.74
C LYS A 337 10.49 -22.40 30.66
N ASP A 338 11.75 -22.71 30.40
CA ASP A 338 12.83 -21.72 30.27
C ASP A 338 12.63 -20.90 28.96
N GLU A 339 12.64 -19.57 29.05
CA GLU A 339 12.33 -18.67 27.93
C GLU A 339 13.39 -18.75 26.80
N THR A 340 14.66 -19.01 27.13
CA THR A 340 15.72 -19.16 26.11
C THR A 340 15.66 -20.49 25.39
N VAL A 341 15.26 -21.54 26.07
CA VAL A 341 14.97 -22.87 25.52
C VAL A 341 13.66 -22.82 24.70
N LEU A 342 12.66 -22.09 25.22
CA LEU A 342 11.39 -21.89 24.54
C LEU A 342 11.58 -21.11 23.22
N ALA A 343 12.59 -20.24 23.14
CA ALA A 343 12.96 -19.59 21.89
C ALA A 343 13.28 -20.61 20.79
N GLY A 344 14.08 -21.63 21.07
CA GLY A 344 14.40 -22.70 20.11
C GLY A 344 13.29 -23.74 19.91
N TYR A 345 12.26 -23.73 20.76
CA TYR A 345 11.05 -24.52 20.54
C TYR A 345 10.17 -23.92 19.44
N TYR A 346 10.14 -22.59 19.31
CA TYR A 346 9.33 -21.87 18.35
C TYR A 346 10.12 -21.31 17.14
N CYS A 347 11.44 -21.14 17.27
CA CYS A 347 12.29 -20.65 16.17
C CYS A 347 13.05 -21.81 15.51
N ILE A 348 13.15 -21.78 14.18
CA ILE A 348 13.84 -22.83 13.41
C ILE A 348 15.31 -22.51 13.09
N ASP A 349 15.80 -21.32 13.48
CA ASP A 349 17.16 -20.87 13.20
C ASP A 349 17.77 -20.03 14.35
N THR A 350 19.02 -19.62 14.18
CA THR A 350 19.77 -18.83 15.15
C THR A 350 19.93 -17.37 14.78
N PHE A 351 19.25 -16.89 13.72
CA PHE A 351 19.40 -15.53 13.20
C PHE A 351 18.08 -14.77 13.06
N THR A 352 16.99 -15.30 13.63
CA THR A 352 15.70 -14.60 13.72
C THR A 352 15.37 -14.25 15.16
N PRO A 353 16.03 -13.21 15.73
CA PRO A 353 15.86 -12.88 17.15
C PRO A 353 14.56 -12.16 17.45
N LEU A 354 14.05 -12.32 18.67
CA LEU A 354 12.96 -11.53 19.21
C LEU A 354 13.52 -10.34 20.01
N ASN A 355 13.36 -9.13 19.47
CA ASN A 355 13.57 -7.88 20.21
C ASN A 355 12.22 -7.27 20.61
N GLN A 356 12.24 -6.22 21.43
CA GLN A 356 11.02 -5.61 21.98
C GLN A 356 9.99 -5.17 20.90
N ASN A 357 10.40 -4.94 19.66
CA ASN A 357 9.55 -4.41 18.60
C ASN A 357 9.21 -5.44 17.50
N ALA A 358 9.75 -6.65 17.57
CA ALA A 358 9.54 -7.67 16.54
C ALA A 358 8.06 -8.01 16.36
N TYR A 359 7.32 -8.20 17.46
CA TYR A 359 5.87 -8.45 17.41
C TYR A 359 5.09 -7.30 16.76
N LEU A 360 5.38 -6.06 17.17
CA LEU A 360 4.65 -4.90 16.64
C LEU A 360 4.91 -4.69 15.15
N ALA A 361 6.15 -4.84 14.71
CA ALA A 361 6.51 -4.72 13.30
C ALA A 361 5.89 -5.86 12.47
N ALA A 362 5.96 -7.11 12.95
CA ALA A 362 5.36 -8.25 12.27
C ALA A 362 3.84 -8.13 12.17
N ARG A 363 3.18 -7.68 13.24
CA ARG A 363 1.74 -7.43 13.24
C ARG A 363 1.35 -6.33 12.24
N SER A 364 2.13 -5.26 12.19
CA SER A 364 1.90 -4.17 11.24
C SER A 364 2.16 -4.60 9.79
N ALA A 365 3.09 -5.52 9.55
CA ALA A 365 3.27 -6.14 8.22
C ALA A 365 2.04 -6.95 7.80
N VAL A 366 1.42 -7.69 8.73
CA VAL A 366 0.14 -8.39 8.51
C VAL A 366 -0.98 -7.40 8.20
N ASP A 367 -1.09 -6.28 8.94
CA ASP A 367 -2.08 -5.24 8.69
C ASP A 367 -1.96 -4.68 7.26
N CYS A 368 -0.75 -4.49 6.76
CA CYS A 368 -0.50 -4.08 5.37
C CYS A 368 -0.93 -5.15 4.35
N ALA A 369 -0.60 -6.42 4.59
CA ALA A 369 -0.96 -7.51 3.69
C ALA A 369 -2.49 -7.71 3.61
N LEU A 370 -3.18 -7.62 4.73
CA LEU A 370 -4.64 -7.68 4.79
C LEU A 370 -5.31 -6.47 4.12
N THR A 371 -4.77 -5.27 4.32
CA THR A 371 -5.27 -4.06 3.63
C THR A 371 -5.10 -4.19 2.12
N ALA A 372 -3.96 -4.69 1.66
CA ALA A 372 -3.72 -4.90 0.23
C ALA A 372 -4.65 -6.00 -0.34
N ALA A 373 -4.94 -7.06 0.44
CA ALA A 373 -5.93 -8.08 0.06
C ALA A 373 -7.35 -7.50 -0.04
N GLU A 374 -7.76 -6.62 0.88
CA GLU A 374 -9.05 -5.92 0.77
C GLU A 374 -9.12 -5.05 -0.48
N ARG A 375 -8.04 -4.35 -0.85
CA ARG A 375 -8.02 -3.58 -2.11
C ARG A 375 -8.25 -4.48 -3.34
N VAL A 376 -7.70 -5.70 -3.34
CA VAL A 376 -7.97 -6.68 -4.39
C VAL A 376 -9.44 -7.11 -4.38
N LEU A 377 -10.04 -7.35 -3.21
CA LEU A 377 -11.47 -7.66 -3.09
C LEU A 377 -12.38 -6.50 -3.51
N GLU A 378 -11.96 -5.26 -3.30
CA GLU A 378 -12.65 -4.04 -3.73
C GLU A 378 -12.48 -3.76 -5.25
N GLY A 379 -11.80 -4.64 -5.97
CA GLY A 379 -11.67 -4.59 -7.43
C GLY A 379 -10.36 -4.02 -7.96
N ALA A 380 -9.35 -3.78 -7.12
CA ALA A 380 -8.02 -3.44 -7.62
C ALA A 380 -7.41 -4.65 -8.36
N ASP A 381 -6.92 -4.44 -9.56
CA ASP A 381 -6.24 -5.50 -10.32
C ASP A 381 -4.93 -5.94 -9.68
N LEU A 382 -4.19 -4.96 -9.16
CA LEU A 382 -2.86 -5.14 -8.59
C LEU A 382 -2.78 -4.39 -7.26
N ALA A 383 -2.34 -5.08 -6.22
CA ALA A 383 -2.01 -4.49 -4.93
C ALA A 383 -0.62 -4.95 -4.47
N TYR A 384 0.10 -4.10 -3.79
CA TYR A 384 1.43 -4.39 -3.26
C TYR A 384 1.50 -4.07 -1.77
N ALA A 385 1.73 -5.09 -0.96
CA ALA A 385 2.07 -4.97 0.45
C ALA A 385 3.60 -4.89 0.58
N LEU A 386 4.13 -3.68 0.69
CA LEU A 386 5.55 -3.43 0.93
C LEU A 386 5.83 -3.56 2.43
N VAL A 387 6.07 -4.77 2.87
CA VAL A 387 6.18 -5.15 4.27
C VAL A 387 7.60 -5.45 4.71
N ARG A 388 7.84 -5.29 5.99
CA ARG A 388 9.00 -5.69 6.74
C ARG A 388 8.59 -5.84 8.22
N PRO A 389 8.90 -6.98 8.86
CA PRO A 389 9.65 -8.16 8.42
C PRO A 389 8.93 -8.97 7.33
N PRO A 390 9.65 -9.86 6.59
CA PRO A 390 9.08 -10.81 5.65
C PRO A 390 8.23 -11.88 6.36
N GLY A 391 7.64 -12.81 5.59
CA GLY A 391 6.66 -13.73 6.18
C GLY A 391 6.73 -15.20 5.74
N HIS A 392 7.23 -15.53 4.56
CA HIS A 392 7.02 -16.81 3.89
C HIS A 392 7.62 -18.05 4.61
N HIS A 393 8.56 -17.85 5.56
CA HIS A 393 9.11 -18.94 6.37
C HIS A 393 8.34 -19.23 7.66
N ALA A 394 7.43 -18.33 8.10
CA ALA A 394 6.67 -18.55 9.33
C ALA A 394 5.59 -19.61 9.11
N GLU A 395 5.70 -20.73 9.82
CA GLU A 395 4.76 -21.88 9.80
C GLU A 395 3.65 -21.70 10.85
N THR A 396 2.74 -22.66 10.93
CA THR A 396 1.67 -22.62 11.94
C THR A 396 2.22 -22.51 13.37
N ARG A 397 3.31 -23.18 13.69
CA ARG A 397 3.84 -23.30 15.06
C ARG A 397 5.26 -22.79 15.22
N THR A 398 5.94 -22.43 14.17
CA THR A 398 7.33 -22.00 14.20
C THR A 398 7.54 -20.74 13.38
N PHE A 399 8.60 -20.00 13.70
CA PHE A 399 9.05 -18.83 12.97
C PHE A 399 10.56 -18.95 12.68
N GLY A 400 11.06 -18.19 11.69
CA GLY A 400 12.47 -18.20 11.29
C GLY A 400 12.67 -17.52 9.94
N GLY A 401 13.90 -17.50 9.43
CA GLY A 401 14.21 -16.85 8.14
C GLY A 401 13.85 -15.37 8.11
N PHE A 402 14.06 -14.65 9.21
CA PHE A 402 13.62 -13.26 9.43
C PHE A 402 12.09 -13.07 9.52
N CYS A 403 11.30 -14.14 9.41
CA CYS A 403 9.84 -14.13 9.37
C CYS A 403 9.25 -14.49 10.73
N TYR A 404 8.27 -13.71 11.21
CA TYR A 404 7.57 -13.96 12.47
C TYR A 404 6.12 -14.39 12.27
N PHE A 405 5.39 -13.76 11.36
CA PHE A 405 4.06 -14.15 10.89
C PHE A 405 4.04 -14.22 9.38
N ASN A 406 3.29 -15.15 8.82
CA ASN A 406 3.21 -15.34 7.37
C ASN A 406 2.25 -14.36 6.73
N ASN A 407 2.75 -13.21 6.30
CA ASN A 407 1.98 -12.12 5.72
C ASN A 407 1.17 -12.59 4.49
N GLY A 408 1.82 -13.34 3.60
CA GLY A 408 1.23 -13.87 2.37
C GLY A 408 0.14 -14.92 2.65
N ALA A 409 0.41 -15.86 3.57
CA ALA A 409 -0.56 -16.90 3.92
C ALA A 409 -1.78 -16.33 4.66
N ILE A 410 -1.60 -15.34 5.55
CA ILE A 410 -2.72 -14.68 6.24
C ILE A 410 -3.63 -13.96 5.22
N ALA A 411 -3.04 -13.25 4.26
CA ALA A 411 -3.78 -12.61 3.19
C ALA A 411 -4.48 -13.63 2.27
N ALA A 412 -3.80 -14.72 1.88
CA ALA A 412 -4.37 -15.81 1.10
C ALA A 412 -5.53 -16.49 1.82
N ASN A 413 -5.42 -16.70 3.14
CA ASN A 413 -6.51 -17.26 3.95
C ASN A 413 -7.73 -16.32 4.05
N LEU A 414 -7.53 -14.99 3.98
CA LEU A 414 -8.64 -14.06 3.84
C LEU A 414 -9.30 -14.19 2.46
N LEU A 415 -8.49 -14.14 1.39
CA LEU A 415 -8.97 -14.22 0.01
C LEU A 415 -9.65 -15.54 -0.30
N SER A 416 -9.23 -16.66 0.32
CA SER A 416 -9.78 -17.99 0.07
C SER A 416 -11.26 -18.14 0.46
N ARG A 417 -11.78 -17.21 1.27
CA ARG A 417 -13.22 -17.15 1.59
C ARG A 417 -14.08 -16.64 0.42
N TYR A 418 -13.45 -16.03 -0.57
CA TYR A 418 -14.10 -15.41 -1.73
C TYR A 418 -13.82 -16.14 -3.04
N GLY A 419 -12.92 -17.12 -3.02
CA GLY A 419 -12.58 -17.93 -4.18
C GLY A 419 -11.24 -18.64 -4.01
N ARG A 420 -10.92 -19.58 -4.90
CA ARG A 420 -9.63 -20.29 -4.88
C ARG A 420 -8.47 -19.32 -5.02
N VAL A 421 -7.40 -19.57 -4.27
CA VAL A 421 -6.19 -18.73 -4.25
C VAL A 421 -4.99 -19.55 -4.70
N ALA A 422 -4.14 -18.99 -5.56
CA ALA A 422 -2.80 -19.53 -5.77
C ALA A 422 -1.77 -18.60 -5.11
N ILE A 423 -0.80 -19.18 -4.41
CA ILE A 423 0.40 -18.48 -3.96
C ILE A 423 1.54 -18.88 -4.88
N LEU A 424 2.19 -17.90 -5.50
CA LEU A 424 3.40 -18.06 -6.29
C LEU A 424 4.55 -17.42 -5.55
N ASP A 425 5.45 -18.22 -5.03
CA ASP A 425 6.66 -17.78 -4.37
C ASP A 425 7.84 -17.80 -5.35
N ILE A 426 8.47 -16.65 -5.54
CA ILE A 426 9.62 -16.45 -6.41
C ILE A 426 10.84 -15.91 -5.63
N ASP A 427 10.82 -16.03 -4.30
CA ASP A 427 11.99 -15.85 -3.44
C ASP A 427 13.04 -16.94 -3.71
N TYR A 428 14.31 -16.64 -3.43
CA TYR A 428 15.37 -17.64 -3.57
C TYR A 428 15.21 -18.81 -2.61
N HIS A 429 14.62 -18.55 -1.43
CA HIS A 429 14.41 -19.55 -0.38
C HIS A 429 13.03 -20.18 -0.49
N HIS A 430 12.92 -21.42 -0.07
CA HIS A 430 11.62 -22.10 -0.06
C HIS A 430 10.64 -21.47 0.93
N GLY A 431 9.42 -21.17 0.48
CA GLY A 431 8.32 -20.70 1.32
C GLY A 431 7.71 -21.82 2.17
N ASN A 432 8.49 -22.41 3.08
CA ASN A 432 8.06 -23.54 3.92
C ASN A 432 6.82 -23.21 4.77
N GLY A 433 6.70 -21.95 5.21
CA GLY A 433 5.56 -21.54 6.03
C GLY A 433 4.23 -21.63 5.29
N GLN A 434 4.15 -21.10 4.08
CA GLN A 434 2.91 -21.21 3.31
C GLN A 434 2.63 -22.64 2.83
N GLN A 435 3.67 -23.43 2.54
CA GLN A 435 3.50 -24.86 2.26
C GLN A 435 2.88 -25.58 3.46
N GLU A 436 3.44 -25.44 4.66
CA GLU A 436 2.97 -26.11 5.88
C GLU A 436 1.53 -25.70 6.24
N ILE A 437 1.23 -24.39 6.20
CA ILE A 437 -0.09 -23.84 6.53
C ILE A 437 -1.19 -24.41 5.61
N PHE A 438 -0.91 -24.55 4.32
CA PHE A 438 -1.91 -24.99 3.34
C PHE A 438 -1.77 -26.45 2.88
N TYR A 439 -0.86 -27.23 3.48
CA TYR A 439 -0.49 -28.56 3.02
C TYR A 439 -1.66 -29.55 2.94
N ASN A 440 -2.69 -29.35 3.75
CA ASN A 440 -3.90 -30.18 3.80
C ASN A 440 -5.15 -29.43 3.27
N ARG A 441 -4.97 -28.48 2.33
CA ARG A 441 -6.07 -27.65 1.80
C ARG A 441 -6.09 -27.66 0.28
N ALA A 442 -7.30 -27.82 -0.32
CA ALA A 442 -7.50 -27.83 -1.76
C ALA A 442 -7.94 -26.48 -2.35
N ASP A 443 -8.32 -25.53 -1.52
CA ASP A 443 -8.76 -24.19 -1.92
C ASP A 443 -7.61 -23.19 -2.11
N VAL A 444 -6.40 -23.53 -1.63
CA VAL A 444 -5.18 -22.79 -1.83
C VAL A 444 -4.12 -23.67 -2.48
N LEU A 445 -3.64 -23.27 -3.66
CA LEU A 445 -2.50 -23.89 -4.33
C LEU A 445 -1.22 -23.13 -3.95
N THR A 446 -0.23 -23.82 -3.42
CA THR A 446 1.12 -23.28 -3.19
C THR A 446 2.08 -23.71 -4.28
N VAL A 447 2.81 -22.75 -4.86
CA VAL A 447 3.86 -22.98 -5.87
C VAL A 447 5.10 -22.20 -5.44
N SER A 448 6.22 -22.87 -5.23
CA SER A 448 7.49 -22.25 -4.82
C SER A 448 8.62 -22.61 -5.77
N ILE A 449 9.33 -21.60 -6.28
CA ILE A 449 10.52 -21.74 -7.14
C ILE A 449 11.72 -21.25 -6.33
N HIS A 450 12.61 -22.16 -5.93
CA HIS A 450 13.64 -21.85 -4.95
C HIS A 450 14.92 -22.67 -5.18
N GLY A 451 15.99 -22.29 -4.49
CA GLY A 451 17.23 -23.08 -4.43
C GLY A 451 16.98 -24.44 -3.76
N HIS A 452 17.60 -25.49 -4.28
CA HIS A 452 17.39 -26.87 -3.77
C HIS A 452 17.71 -26.96 -2.28
N PRO A 453 16.88 -27.62 -1.43
CA PRO A 453 17.08 -27.69 0.03
C PRO A 453 18.42 -28.29 0.48
N SER A 454 19.13 -29.00 -0.39
CA SER A 454 20.46 -29.52 -0.04
C SER A 454 21.53 -28.43 0.23
N PHE A 455 21.30 -27.18 -0.24
CA PHE A 455 22.21 -26.07 -0.03
C PHE A 455 21.50 -24.75 0.32
N ALA A 456 20.19 -24.64 0.11
CA ALA A 456 19.42 -23.43 0.39
C ALA A 456 18.54 -23.62 1.64
N TYR A 457 18.44 -22.55 2.46
CA TYR A 457 17.52 -22.51 3.61
C TYR A 457 16.07 -22.75 3.17
N PRO A 458 15.23 -23.47 3.90
CA PRO A 458 15.43 -23.94 5.29
C PRO A 458 16.10 -25.31 5.41
N TYR A 459 16.56 -25.94 4.34
CA TYR A 459 17.27 -27.22 4.26
C TYR A 459 16.42 -28.48 4.48
N PHE A 460 15.31 -28.40 5.22
CA PHE A 460 14.48 -29.54 5.61
C PHE A 460 13.17 -29.68 4.81
N SER A 461 12.84 -28.73 3.96
CA SER A 461 11.58 -28.67 3.19
C SER A 461 11.80 -27.96 1.85
N GLY A 462 10.96 -28.25 0.86
CA GLY A 462 11.04 -27.72 -0.50
C GLY A 462 11.43 -28.77 -1.52
N PHE A 463 11.32 -30.06 -1.19
CA PHE A 463 11.59 -31.15 -2.12
C PHE A 463 10.43 -31.31 -3.12
N ARG A 464 10.75 -31.78 -4.33
CA ARG A 464 9.80 -31.90 -5.44
C ARG A 464 8.65 -32.87 -5.15
N ASP A 465 8.88 -33.87 -4.33
CA ASP A 465 7.91 -34.90 -3.94
C ASP A 465 6.94 -34.48 -2.83
N GLU A 466 7.15 -33.31 -2.23
CA GLU A 466 6.23 -32.73 -1.26
C GLU A 466 5.03 -32.08 -1.99
N THR A 467 3.96 -32.86 -2.20
CA THR A 467 2.82 -32.46 -3.06
C THR A 467 1.52 -32.16 -2.32
N GLY A 468 1.54 -32.14 -0.97
CA GLY A 468 0.35 -31.97 -0.14
C GLY A 468 -0.15 -33.29 0.45
N THR A 469 -1.07 -33.21 1.42
CA THR A 469 -1.66 -34.37 2.09
C THR A 469 -3.19 -34.27 2.19
N GLY A 470 -3.86 -35.40 2.37
CA GLY A 470 -5.31 -35.43 2.51
C GLY A 470 -6.04 -34.67 1.40
N PRO A 471 -6.97 -33.76 1.72
CA PRO A 471 -7.63 -32.90 0.73
C PRO A 471 -6.68 -32.00 -0.07
N GLY A 472 -5.50 -31.68 0.49
CA GLY A 472 -4.47 -30.86 -0.13
C GLY A 472 -3.52 -31.63 -1.06
N ALA A 473 -3.69 -32.94 -1.23
CA ALA A 473 -2.85 -33.75 -2.11
C ALA A 473 -2.91 -33.23 -3.57
N GLY A 474 -1.74 -32.91 -4.15
CA GLY A 474 -1.62 -32.30 -5.48
C GLY A 474 -1.80 -30.77 -5.50
N TYR A 475 -1.98 -30.12 -4.35
CA TYR A 475 -2.12 -28.66 -4.26
C TYR A 475 -0.90 -27.95 -3.70
N ASN A 476 0.23 -28.65 -3.64
CA ASN A 476 1.55 -28.08 -3.43
C ASN A 476 2.49 -28.43 -4.61
N LEU A 477 3.28 -27.48 -5.09
CA LEU A 477 4.28 -27.68 -6.15
C LEU A 477 5.57 -27.00 -5.78
N ASN A 478 6.62 -27.78 -5.55
CA ASN A 478 7.98 -27.30 -5.38
C ASN A 478 8.78 -27.48 -6.67
N ILE A 479 9.50 -26.43 -7.06
CA ILE A 479 10.41 -26.42 -8.20
C ILE A 479 11.80 -26.03 -7.69
N PRO A 480 12.50 -26.96 -7.01
CA PRO A 480 13.84 -26.72 -6.52
C PRO A 480 14.83 -26.67 -7.71
N LEU A 481 15.65 -25.63 -7.73
CA LEU A 481 16.63 -25.37 -8.79
C LEU A 481 18.06 -25.51 -8.25
N PRO A 482 19.04 -25.81 -9.11
CA PRO A 482 20.45 -25.86 -8.75
C PRO A 482 20.98 -24.52 -8.18
N GLU A 483 22.11 -24.58 -7.47
CA GLU A 483 22.79 -23.41 -6.91
C GLU A 483 23.15 -22.39 -7.99
N HIS A 484 23.65 -22.88 -9.12
CA HIS A 484 24.00 -22.05 -10.27
C HIS A 484 23.12 -22.36 -11.46
N ILE A 485 22.36 -21.33 -11.86
CA ILE A 485 21.42 -21.39 -12.99
C ILE A 485 21.62 -20.20 -13.93
N THR A 486 21.05 -20.33 -15.13
CA THR A 486 20.87 -19.19 -16.04
C THR A 486 19.54 -18.48 -15.73
N THR A 487 19.42 -17.22 -16.16
CA THR A 487 18.15 -16.48 -16.06
C THR A 487 17.03 -17.14 -16.88
N GLU A 488 17.37 -17.88 -17.93
CA GLU A 488 16.43 -18.66 -18.74
C GLU A 488 15.87 -19.86 -17.97
N GLN A 489 16.69 -20.61 -17.26
CA GLN A 489 16.26 -21.71 -16.41
C GLN A 489 15.29 -21.22 -15.33
N HIS A 490 15.56 -20.06 -14.72
CA HIS A 490 14.65 -19.45 -13.77
C HIS A 490 13.31 -19.09 -14.42
N ARG A 491 13.31 -18.42 -15.59
CA ARG A 491 12.09 -18.11 -16.34
C ARG A 491 11.27 -19.36 -16.70
N ASN A 492 11.95 -20.44 -17.11
CA ASN A 492 11.29 -21.70 -17.45
C ASN A 492 10.60 -22.34 -16.23
N ALA A 493 11.23 -22.28 -15.05
CA ALA A 493 10.64 -22.73 -13.80
C ALA A 493 9.39 -21.90 -13.42
N VAL A 494 9.48 -20.56 -13.54
CA VAL A 494 8.31 -19.70 -13.32
C VAL A 494 7.20 -20.00 -14.33
N ALA A 495 7.52 -20.25 -15.59
CA ALA A 495 6.55 -20.67 -16.61
C ALA A 495 5.89 -22.02 -16.27
N GLU A 496 6.64 -22.97 -15.68
CA GLU A 496 6.10 -24.24 -15.17
C GLU A 496 5.07 -24.00 -14.05
N GLY A 497 5.43 -23.19 -13.04
CA GLY A 497 4.54 -22.80 -11.96
C GLY A 497 3.27 -22.12 -12.48
N LEU A 498 3.40 -21.18 -13.41
CA LEU A 498 2.26 -20.48 -14.01
C LEU A 498 1.35 -21.42 -14.81
N ARG A 499 1.89 -22.45 -15.47
CA ARG A 499 1.06 -23.51 -16.11
C ARG A 499 0.23 -24.28 -15.08
N ARG A 500 0.81 -24.62 -13.93
CA ARG A 500 0.09 -25.28 -12.83
C ARG A 500 -0.99 -24.38 -12.26
N ILE A 501 -0.72 -23.09 -12.06
CA ILE A 501 -1.68 -22.10 -11.59
C ILE A 501 -2.85 -21.94 -12.57
N ARG A 502 -2.60 -21.87 -13.88
CA ARG A 502 -3.68 -21.84 -14.89
C ARG A 502 -4.61 -23.06 -14.83
N ARG A 503 -4.07 -24.25 -14.64
CA ARG A 503 -4.89 -25.47 -14.49
C ARG A 503 -5.73 -25.45 -13.21
N PHE A 504 -5.22 -24.83 -12.15
CA PHE A 504 -5.94 -24.64 -10.90
C PHE A 504 -7.05 -23.59 -11.05
N ALA A 505 -6.90 -22.64 -11.96
CA ALA A 505 -7.84 -21.54 -12.24
C ALA A 505 -8.27 -20.79 -10.96
N PRO A 506 -7.34 -20.13 -10.25
CA PRO A 506 -7.67 -19.38 -9.04
C PRO A 506 -8.46 -18.11 -9.37
N ALA A 507 -9.23 -17.62 -8.39
CA ALA A 507 -9.83 -16.28 -8.45
C ALA A 507 -8.79 -15.20 -8.14
N PHE A 508 -7.82 -15.49 -7.27
CA PHE A 508 -6.81 -14.57 -6.80
C PHE A 508 -5.42 -15.19 -6.87
N LEU A 509 -4.44 -14.36 -7.21
CA LEU A 509 -3.02 -14.71 -7.17
C LEU A 509 -2.33 -13.90 -6.07
N VAL A 510 -1.63 -14.58 -5.15
CA VAL A 510 -0.71 -13.96 -4.20
C VAL A 510 0.71 -14.26 -4.67
N VAL A 511 1.54 -13.24 -4.80
CA VAL A 511 2.95 -13.37 -5.19
C VAL A 511 3.82 -13.04 -3.99
N SER A 512 4.55 -14.01 -3.45
CA SER A 512 5.65 -13.79 -2.50
C SER A 512 6.86 -13.33 -3.31
N LEU A 513 7.13 -12.01 -3.25
CA LEU A 513 8.15 -11.36 -4.05
C LEU A 513 9.47 -11.26 -3.28
N GLY A 514 10.33 -12.27 -3.43
CA GLY A 514 11.73 -12.18 -3.05
C GLY A 514 12.60 -11.68 -4.19
N LEU A 515 13.58 -10.86 -3.87
CA LEU A 515 14.53 -10.28 -4.82
C LEU A 515 15.97 -10.71 -4.52
N ASP A 516 16.14 -11.68 -3.67
CA ASP A 516 17.40 -12.34 -3.34
C ASP A 516 17.89 -13.31 -4.45
N THR A 517 17.03 -13.59 -5.44
CA THR A 517 17.42 -14.18 -6.73
C THR A 517 18.28 -13.23 -7.58
N ALA A 518 18.53 -11.99 -7.11
CA ALA A 518 19.30 -10.98 -7.84
C ALA A 518 20.79 -11.30 -7.83
N ARG A 519 21.48 -11.02 -8.93
CA ARG A 519 22.92 -11.19 -9.04
C ARG A 519 23.68 -10.46 -7.94
N GLY A 520 24.41 -11.23 -7.11
CA GLY A 520 25.25 -10.74 -6.03
C GLY A 520 24.45 -10.28 -4.80
N ASP A 521 23.27 -10.83 -4.60
CA ASP A 521 22.58 -10.78 -3.32
C ASP A 521 23.38 -11.61 -2.29
N PRO A 522 23.49 -11.15 -1.03
CA PRO A 522 24.27 -11.88 -0.01
C PRO A 522 23.66 -13.21 0.42
N THR A 523 22.39 -13.47 0.12
CA THR A 523 21.68 -14.68 0.56
C THR A 523 21.28 -15.61 -0.58
N GLY A 524 21.44 -15.18 -1.84
CA GLY A 524 21.12 -15.96 -3.02
C GLY A 524 22.27 -16.00 -4.02
N THR A 525 22.29 -17.01 -4.91
CA THR A 525 23.36 -17.23 -5.87
C THR A 525 22.98 -17.00 -7.34
N TRP A 526 21.70 -16.69 -7.60
CA TRP A 526 21.18 -16.60 -8.97
C TRP A 526 21.54 -15.28 -9.66
N PRO A 527 21.52 -15.24 -11.02
CA PRO A 527 22.11 -14.14 -11.78
C PRO A 527 21.14 -13.04 -12.23
N ASN A 528 19.90 -12.97 -11.70
CA ASN A 528 18.88 -12.06 -12.20
C ASN A 528 19.29 -10.58 -12.06
N ARG A 529 18.91 -9.79 -13.05
CA ARG A 529 19.09 -8.34 -13.12
C ARG A 529 17.72 -7.68 -13.33
N ALA A 530 17.66 -6.37 -13.30
CA ALA A 530 16.45 -5.58 -13.48
C ALA A 530 15.59 -6.03 -14.67
N ARG A 531 16.20 -6.27 -15.86
CA ARG A 531 15.51 -6.76 -17.05
C ARG A 531 14.87 -8.14 -16.89
N ASP A 532 15.47 -9.00 -16.05
CA ASP A 532 14.97 -10.35 -15.80
C ASP A 532 13.76 -10.27 -14.87
N PHE A 533 13.78 -9.40 -13.86
CA PHE A 533 12.62 -9.10 -13.02
C PHE A 533 11.46 -8.45 -13.82
N ASP A 534 11.76 -7.56 -14.77
CA ASP A 534 10.76 -7.04 -15.70
C ASP A 534 10.05 -8.17 -16.46
N ARG A 535 10.83 -9.10 -17.01
CA ARG A 535 10.27 -10.25 -17.73
C ARG A 535 9.46 -11.18 -16.84
N LEU A 536 9.91 -11.46 -15.62
CA LEU A 536 9.14 -12.25 -14.64
C LEU A 536 7.81 -11.56 -14.30
N GLY A 537 7.84 -10.25 -14.03
CA GLY A 537 6.63 -9.46 -13.83
C GLY A 537 5.67 -9.54 -15.01
N GLN A 538 6.19 -9.39 -16.24
CA GLN A 538 5.39 -9.49 -17.46
C GLN A 538 4.70 -10.86 -17.59
N MET A 539 5.43 -11.95 -17.38
CA MET A 539 4.87 -13.32 -17.45
C MET A 539 3.74 -13.53 -16.43
N ILE A 540 3.87 -12.97 -15.22
CA ILE A 540 2.86 -13.05 -14.17
C ILE A 540 1.65 -12.18 -14.54
N GLY A 541 1.87 -10.95 -15.00
CA GLY A 541 0.82 -10.03 -15.42
C GLY A 541 -0.02 -10.55 -16.59
N GLU A 542 0.61 -11.22 -17.56
CA GLU A 542 -0.04 -11.87 -18.71
C GLU A 542 -1.08 -12.93 -18.31
N GLN A 543 -1.03 -13.47 -17.07
CA GLN A 543 -2.02 -14.41 -16.58
C GLN A 543 -3.39 -13.77 -16.30
N GLY A 544 -3.46 -12.46 -16.11
CA GLY A 544 -4.70 -11.71 -15.98
C GLY A 544 -5.44 -11.87 -14.64
N TYR A 545 -4.84 -12.45 -13.61
CA TYR A 545 -5.47 -12.60 -12.28
C TYR A 545 -5.47 -11.28 -11.49
N SER A 546 -6.47 -11.08 -10.64
CA SER A 546 -6.39 -10.09 -9.57
C SER A 546 -5.27 -10.50 -8.61
N THR A 547 -4.22 -9.66 -8.50
CA THR A 547 -2.94 -10.06 -7.91
C THR A 547 -2.57 -9.21 -6.72
N LEU A 548 -2.30 -9.87 -5.59
CA LEU A 548 -1.63 -9.30 -4.42
C LEU A 548 -0.16 -9.70 -4.47
N VAL A 549 0.73 -8.71 -4.46
CA VAL A 549 2.16 -8.92 -4.28
C VAL A 549 2.53 -8.61 -2.84
N VAL A 550 3.27 -9.50 -2.19
CA VAL A 550 3.78 -9.33 -0.81
C VAL A 550 5.30 -9.32 -0.86
N GLN A 551 5.95 -8.32 -0.27
CA GLN A 551 7.41 -8.23 -0.21
C GLN A 551 7.97 -9.29 0.72
N GLU A 552 8.94 -10.05 0.23
CA GLU A 552 9.73 -11.01 1.00
C GLU A 552 11.21 -10.63 1.00
N GLY A 553 12.13 -11.53 0.64
CA GLY A 553 13.58 -11.33 0.66
C GLY A 553 14.13 -10.33 -0.36
N GLY A 554 15.44 -10.29 -0.45
CA GLY A 554 16.21 -9.35 -1.27
C GLY A 554 17.00 -8.35 -0.42
N TYR A 555 18.34 -8.52 -0.43
CA TYR A 555 19.22 -7.84 0.53
C TYR A 555 20.35 -7.05 -0.16
N ARG A 556 20.44 -7.11 -1.47
CA ARG A 556 21.34 -6.26 -2.24
C ARG A 556 20.74 -4.84 -2.39
N VAL A 557 20.77 -4.06 -1.33
CA VAL A 557 20.15 -2.73 -1.21
C VAL A 557 20.45 -1.82 -2.41
N ARG A 558 21.66 -1.86 -2.96
CA ARG A 558 22.08 -1.02 -4.10
C ARG A 558 21.22 -1.20 -5.36
N THR A 559 20.69 -2.39 -5.61
CA THR A 559 19.89 -2.70 -6.81
C THR A 559 18.45 -3.06 -6.50
N LEU A 560 18.11 -3.19 -5.22
CA LEU A 560 16.82 -3.68 -4.74
C LEU A 560 15.66 -2.84 -5.29
N GLY A 561 15.71 -1.53 -5.12
CA GLY A 561 14.64 -0.63 -5.61
C GLY A 561 14.47 -0.70 -7.13
N ALA A 562 15.58 -0.66 -7.89
CA ALA A 562 15.52 -0.77 -9.36
C ALA A 562 14.94 -2.11 -9.82
N ASN A 563 15.24 -3.21 -9.12
CA ASN A 563 14.70 -4.53 -9.42
C ASN A 563 13.18 -4.59 -9.14
N VAL A 564 12.72 -4.04 -8.00
CA VAL A 564 11.29 -3.94 -7.68
C VAL A 564 10.56 -3.11 -8.74
N ARG A 565 11.07 -1.92 -9.08
CA ARG A 565 10.48 -1.07 -10.11
C ARG A 565 10.35 -1.81 -11.44
N SER A 566 11.41 -2.52 -11.84
CA SER A 566 11.40 -3.29 -13.10
C SER A 566 10.37 -4.42 -13.06
N PHE A 567 10.27 -5.17 -11.95
CA PHE A 567 9.24 -6.18 -11.78
C PHE A 567 7.83 -5.62 -11.96
N PHE A 568 7.52 -4.49 -11.34
CA PHE A 568 6.19 -3.87 -11.46
C PHE A 568 5.94 -3.25 -12.83
N ASN A 569 6.96 -2.73 -13.52
CA ASN A 569 6.82 -2.30 -14.91
C ASN A 569 6.38 -3.47 -15.79
N GLY A 570 7.05 -4.61 -15.68
CA GLY A 570 6.67 -5.83 -16.38
C GLY A 570 5.27 -6.32 -16.01
N LEU A 571 4.93 -6.36 -14.70
CA LEU A 571 3.64 -6.83 -14.20
C LEU A 571 2.47 -6.00 -14.75
N VAL A 572 2.59 -4.68 -14.73
CA VAL A 572 1.60 -3.75 -15.29
C VAL A 572 1.49 -3.89 -16.81
N THR A 573 2.62 -4.04 -17.51
CA THR A 573 2.65 -4.25 -18.96
C THR A 573 1.96 -5.56 -19.34
N GLY A 574 2.31 -6.66 -18.69
CA GLY A 574 1.68 -7.96 -18.91
C GLY A 574 0.18 -7.94 -18.62
N ARG A 575 -0.24 -7.29 -17.53
CA ARG A 575 -1.66 -7.13 -17.18
C ARG A 575 -2.43 -6.34 -18.25
N SER A 576 -1.83 -5.28 -18.78
CA SER A 576 -2.43 -4.48 -19.84
C SER A 576 -2.60 -5.29 -21.14
N SER A 577 -1.60 -6.12 -21.48
CA SER A 577 -1.67 -7.04 -22.62
C SER A 577 -2.79 -8.08 -22.45
N ALA A 578 -2.92 -8.67 -21.26
CA ALA A 578 -3.99 -9.61 -20.96
C ALA A 578 -5.37 -8.97 -21.10
N ARG A 579 -5.57 -7.72 -20.68
CA ARG A 579 -6.82 -6.96 -20.84
C ARG A 579 -7.16 -6.70 -22.32
N GLN A 580 -6.16 -6.43 -23.17
CA GLN A 580 -6.36 -6.21 -24.60
C GLN A 580 -6.72 -7.50 -25.34
N VAL A 581 -6.15 -8.62 -24.92
CA VAL A 581 -6.39 -9.94 -25.55
C VAL A 581 -7.71 -10.57 -25.08
N ALA A 582 -8.14 -10.33 -23.85
CA ALA A 582 -9.38 -10.87 -23.30
C ALA A 582 -10.64 -10.54 -24.15
N PRO A 583 -10.86 -9.31 -24.64
CA PRO A 583 -11.98 -9.00 -25.54
C PRO A 583 -11.87 -9.68 -26.90
N ALA A 584 -10.67 -9.84 -27.45
CA ALA A 584 -10.44 -10.50 -28.73
C ALA A 584 -10.66 -12.00 -28.62
N LEU A 585 -10.19 -12.64 -27.53
CA LEU A 585 -10.45 -14.05 -27.24
C LEU A 585 -11.93 -14.29 -26.89
N ALA A 586 -12.56 -13.37 -26.15
CA ALA A 586 -14.00 -13.44 -25.85
C ALA A 586 -14.84 -13.34 -27.15
N ARG A 587 -14.48 -12.46 -28.08
CA ARG A 587 -15.13 -12.36 -29.41
C ARG A 587 -14.89 -13.62 -30.24
N SER A 588 -13.67 -14.17 -30.24
CA SER A 588 -13.34 -15.39 -30.98
C SER A 588 -13.91 -16.65 -30.30
N ALA A 589 -13.99 -16.69 -28.97
CA ALA A 589 -14.67 -17.75 -28.23
C ALA A 589 -16.18 -17.64 -28.37
N ALA A 590 -16.78 -16.44 -28.29
CA ALA A 590 -18.19 -16.22 -28.55
C ALA A 590 -18.57 -16.62 -29.98
N ALA A 591 -17.74 -16.33 -30.98
CA ALA A 591 -17.94 -16.74 -32.35
C ALA A 591 -17.81 -18.28 -32.56
N ARG A 592 -16.90 -18.93 -31.81
CA ARG A 592 -16.74 -20.40 -31.82
C ARG A 592 -17.77 -21.12 -30.97
N THR A 593 -18.26 -20.50 -29.87
CA THR A 593 -19.27 -21.07 -28.96
C THR A 593 -20.66 -20.90 -29.53
N ALA A 594 -20.93 -19.81 -30.25
CA ALA A 594 -22.19 -19.63 -30.96
C ALA A 594 -22.42 -20.70 -32.03
N HIS A 595 -21.35 -21.29 -32.59
CA HIS A 595 -21.45 -22.39 -33.58
C HIS A 595 -21.45 -23.80 -32.97
N ARG A 596 -21.16 -23.92 -31.65
CA ARG A 596 -20.99 -25.27 -31.04
C ARG A 596 -22.04 -25.66 -30.01
N ASN A 597 -22.85 -24.77 -29.43
CA ASN A 597 -23.70 -25.10 -28.29
C ASN A 597 -25.22 -24.97 -28.51
N GLY A 598 -25.69 -24.46 -29.64
CA GLY A 598 -27.15 -24.40 -29.94
C GLY A 598 -27.99 -23.77 -28.81
N LEU A 599 -27.43 -22.80 -28.08
CA LEU A 599 -28.13 -22.06 -27.03
C LEU A 599 -28.47 -20.64 -27.51
N ASP A 600 -29.76 -20.36 -27.53
CA ASP A 600 -30.32 -19.05 -27.80
C ASP A 600 -30.56 -18.30 -26.50
N TRP A 601 -30.22 -16.99 -26.50
CA TRP A 601 -30.31 -16.12 -25.34
C TRP A 601 -31.28 -14.99 -25.58
N ARG A 602 -32.19 -14.73 -24.65
CA ARG A 602 -33.09 -13.56 -24.70
C ARG A 602 -33.32 -12.93 -23.33
N SER A 603 -33.78 -11.70 -23.33
CA SER A 603 -34.17 -10.94 -22.14
C SER A 603 -35.66 -10.56 -22.15
N ALA A 604 -36.33 -10.67 -23.29
CA ALA A 604 -37.75 -10.47 -23.39
C ALA A 604 -38.50 -11.71 -22.92
N VAL A 605 -39.51 -11.52 -22.06
CA VAL A 605 -40.42 -12.60 -21.61
C VAL A 605 -41.64 -12.71 -22.51
N MET A 606 -42.13 -13.91 -22.73
CA MET A 606 -43.31 -14.22 -23.53
C MET A 606 -44.40 -14.89 -22.63
N ALA A 607 -45.63 -14.94 -23.09
CA ALA A 607 -46.76 -15.44 -22.29
C ALA A 607 -46.58 -16.89 -21.79
N ASP A 608 -45.98 -17.74 -22.62
CA ASP A 608 -45.69 -19.13 -22.27
C ASP A 608 -44.53 -19.31 -21.29
N ASP A 609 -43.70 -18.26 -21.07
CA ASP A 609 -42.61 -18.34 -20.11
C ASP A 609 -43.07 -18.48 -18.67
N VAL A 610 -44.29 -18.08 -18.33
CA VAL A 610 -44.86 -18.28 -16.99
C VAL A 610 -44.85 -19.79 -16.65
N GLY A 611 -45.34 -20.62 -17.55
CA GLY A 611 -45.33 -22.08 -17.37
C GLY A 611 -43.94 -22.69 -17.46
N ARG A 612 -43.13 -22.21 -18.40
CA ARG A 612 -41.76 -22.72 -18.65
C ARG A 612 -40.82 -22.43 -17.48
N VAL A 613 -40.92 -21.24 -16.88
CA VAL A 613 -40.14 -20.90 -15.70
C VAL A 613 -40.57 -21.70 -14.48
N ARG A 614 -41.88 -21.86 -14.24
CA ARG A 614 -42.38 -22.74 -13.19
C ARG A 614 -41.86 -24.18 -13.34
N SER A 615 -41.97 -24.75 -14.56
CA SER A 615 -41.49 -26.10 -14.84
C SER A 615 -39.98 -26.23 -14.62
N LEU A 616 -39.17 -25.23 -15.06
CA LEU A 616 -37.73 -25.22 -14.87
C LEU A 616 -37.38 -25.15 -13.40
N VAL A 617 -37.99 -24.23 -12.62
CA VAL A 617 -37.72 -24.08 -11.18
C VAL A 617 -38.10 -25.33 -10.41
N ALA A 618 -39.27 -25.91 -10.69
CA ALA A 618 -39.71 -27.15 -10.09
C ALA A 618 -38.78 -28.33 -10.40
N SER A 619 -38.26 -28.42 -11.63
CA SER A 619 -37.35 -29.49 -12.04
C SER A 619 -36.02 -29.52 -11.29
N THR A 620 -35.59 -28.43 -10.72
CA THR A 620 -34.32 -28.34 -9.94
C THR A 620 -34.39 -29.10 -8.62
N GLY A 621 -35.59 -29.28 -8.05
CA GLY A 621 -35.81 -29.93 -6.75
C GLY A 621 -35.37 -29.14 -5.53
N PHE A 622 -34.93 -27.88 -5.70
CA PHE A 622 -34.44 -27.03 -4.60
C PHE A 622 -35.52 -26.13 -4.02
N PHE A 623 -36.65 -25.92 -4.72
CA PHE A 623 -37.68 -24.95 -4.37
C PHE A 623 -38.98 -25.64 -4.00
N ASN A 624 -39.69 -25.11 -3.02
CA ASN A 624 -41.01 -25.60 -2.67
C ASN A 624 -42.09 -25.06 -3.63
N ALA A 625 -43.35 -25.61 -3.54
CA ALA A 625 -44.45 -25.26 -4.47
C ALA A 625 -44.77 -23.73 -4.46
N ALA A 626 -44.73 -23.08 -3.30
CA ALA A 626 -45.01 -21.65 -3.20
C ALA A 626 -43.90 -20.80 -3.87
N GLU A 627 -42.64 -21.19 -3.74
CA GLU A 627 -41.51 -20.55 -4.41
C GLU A 627 -41.58 -20.75 -5.94
N VAL A 628 -41.99 -21.90 -6.41
CA VAL A 628 -42.22 -22.15 -7.84
C VAL A 628 -43.32 -21.23 -8.38
N ASP A 629 -44.37 -21.00 -7.63
CA ASP A 629 -45.44 -20.09 -8.00
C ASP A 629 -44.98 -18.66 -8.07
N ILE A 630 -44.22 -18.20 -7.07
CA ILE A 630 -43.62 -16.85 -7.05
C ILE A 630 -42.76 -16.64 -8.30
N ALA A 631 -41.91 -17.58 -8.67
CA ALA A 631 -41.08 -17.47 -9.87
C ALA A 631 -41.90 -17.20 -11.15
N GLY A 632 -43.07 -17.84 -11.28
CA GLY A 632 -44.04 -17.61 -12.37
C GLY A 632 -44.75 -16.25 -12.25
N GLU A 633 -45.06 -15.81 -11.02
CA GLU A 633 -45.71 -14.51 -10.77
C GLU A 633 -44.82 -13.34 -11.22
N LEU A 634 -43.50 -13.40 -10.98
CA LEU A 634 -42.55 -12.36 -11.42
C LEU A 634 -42.55 -12.21 -12.97
N VAL A 635 -42.69 -13.33 -13.70
CA VAL A 635 -42.82 -13.30 -15.15
C VAL A 635 -44.16 -12.66 -15.55
N THR A 636 -45.26 -13.04 -14.89
CA THR A 636 -46.58 -12.48 -15.13
C THR A 636 -46.59 -10.94 -14.86
N GLU A 637 -45.98 -10.53 -13.80
CA GLU A 637 -45.88 -9.10 -13.45
C GLU A 637 -45.06 -8.34 -14.51
N ARG A 638 -43.96 -8.92 -14.98
CA ARG A 638 -43.20 -8.34 -16.09
C ARG A 638 -44.01 -8.22 -17.37
N LEU A 639 -44.80 -9.19 -17.72
CA LEU A 639 -45.70 -9.19 -18.88
C LEU A 639 -46.78 -8.12 -18.76
N THR A 640 -47.33 -7.93 -17.55
CA THR A 640 -48.44 -6.99 -17.30
C THR A 640 -47.95 -5.54 -17.19
N LYS A 641 -46.86 -5.27 -16.44
CA LYS A 641 -46.37 -3.92 -16.12
C LYS A 641 -45.19 -3.48 -17.00
N GLY A 642 -44.67 -4.36 -17.85
CA GLY A 642 -43.49 -4.09 -18.66
C GLY A 642 -42.26 -3.80 -17.81
N THR A 643 -41.42 -2.84 -18.22
CA THR A 643 -40.21 -2.43 -17.46
C THR A 643 -40.53 -1.77 -16.13
N ARG A 644 -41.76 -1.29 -15.92
CA ARG A 644 -42.21 -0.70 -14.66
C ARG A 644 -42.39 -1.70 -13.52
N SER A 645 -42.38 -3.01 -13.82
CA SER A 645 -42.37 -4.06 -12.79
C SER A 645 -41.09 -4.08 -11.96
N GLY A 646 -40.00 -3.49 -12.45
CA GLY A 646 -38.67 -3.63 -11.84
C GLY A 646 -37.97 -4.94 -12.15
N TYR A 647 -38.67 -5.96 -12.64
CA TYR A 647 -38.11 -7.29 -12.91
C TYR A 647 -37.52 -7.40 -14.31
N HIS A 648 -36.29 -7.88 -14.38
CA HIS A 648 -35.52 -8.13 -15.61
C HIS A 648 -35.13 -9.60 -15.69
N PHE A 649 -35.02 -10.13 -16.89
CA PHE A 649 -34.77 -11.54 -17.13
C PHE A 649 -33.59 -11.80 -18.07
N VAL A 650 -32.90 -12.89 -17.83
CA VAL A 650 -32.00 -13.55 -18.77
C VAL A 650 -32.49 -14.98 -18.92
N LEU A 651 -32.82 -15.39 -20.14
CA LEU A 651 -33.34 -16.72 -20.45
C LEU A 651 -32.40 -17.38 -21.45
N ALA A 652 -32.10 -18.67 -21.24
CA ALA A 652 -31.29 -19.49 -22.12
C ALA A 652 -32.14 -20.67 -22.63
N GLU A 653 -32.20 -20.82 -23.94
CA GLU A 653 -32.99 -21.85 -24.60
C GLU A 653 -32.11 -22.78 -25.43
N ARG A 654 -32.47 -24.05 -25.47
CA ARG A 654 -31.92 -25.03 -26.41
C ARG A 654 -33.04 -25.52 -27.31
N GLY A 655 -33.06 -25.01 -28.55
CA GLY A 655 -34.24 -25.16 -29.42
C GLY A 655 -35.45 -24.44 -28.79
N SER A 656 -36.52 -25.18 -28.53
CA SER A 656 -37.75 -24.66 -27.89
C SER A 656 -37.77 -24.82 -26.36
N THR A 657 -36.74 -25.43 -25.76
CA THR A 657 -36.71 -25.73 -24.30
C THR A 657 -35.97 -24.67 -23.55
N LEU A 658 -36.61 -24.08 -22.51
CA LEU A 658 -35.96 -23.21 -21.56
C LEU A 658 -35.07 -24.03 -20.61
N VAL A 659 -33.74 -23.87 -20.69
CA VAL A 659 -32.78 -24.71 -19.94
C VAL A 659 -32.11 -23.95 -18.81
N ALA A 660 -32.16 -22.60 -18.77
CA ALA A 660 -31.75 -21.83 -17.63
C ALA A 660 -32.33 -20.42 -17.67
N TYR A 661 -32.51 -19.80 -16.50
CA TYR A 661 -32.91 -18.39 -16.42
C TYR A 661 -32.37 -17.68 -15.18
N ALA A 662 -32.38 -16.34 -15.20
CA ALA A 662 -32.26 -15.51 -14.03
C ALA A 662 -33.28 -14.37 -14.06
N CYS A 663 -33.78 -13.98 -12.87
CA CYS A 663 -34.59 -12.80 -12.65
C CYS A 663 -33.85 -11.87 -11.67
N TYR A 664 -33.72 -10.58 -12.04
CA TYR A 664 -33.05 -9.58 -11.24
C TYR A 664 -33.76 -8.23 -11.34
N GLY A 665 -33.52 -7.32 -10.40
CA GLY A 665 -34.09 -5.96 -10.43
C GLY A 665 -33.45 -5.03 -9.42
N PRO A 666 -33.72 -3.71 -9.52
CA PRO A 666 -33.23 -2.72 -8.56
C PRO A 666 -33.89 -2.91 -7.19
N ILE A 667 -33.11 -2.70 -6.13
CA ILE A 667 -33.62 -2.67 -4.77
C ILE A 667 -34.31 -1.33 -4.54
N GLU A 668 -35.61 -1.36 -4.19
CA GLU A 668 -36.38 -0.15 -3.93
C GLU A 668 -35.76 0.72 -2.82
N GLY A 669 -35.74 2.02 -3.01
CA GLY A 669 -35.16 2.97 -2.06
C GLY A 669 -33.62 3.07 -2.11
N THR A 670 -32.93 2.35 -2.99
CA THR A 670 -31.47 2.42 -3.15
C THR A 670 -31.07 3.05 -4.49
N ARG A 671 -29.85 3.61 -4.56
CA ARG A 671 -29.27 4.05 -5.84
C ARG A 671 -28.13 3.10 -6.26
N GLY A 672 -28.38 2.32 -7.32
CA GLY A 672 -27.35 1.43 -7.92
C GLY A 672 -27.16 0.09 -7.21
N SER A 673 -28.08 -0.35 -6.34
CA SER A 673 -28.14 -1.70 -5.79
C SER A 673 -29.18 -2.53 -6.55
N PHE A 674 -28.82 -3.79 -6.86
CA PHE A 674 -29.69 -4.73 -7.56
C PHE A 674 -29.72 -6.04 -6.81
N ASP A 675 -30.86 -6.71 -6.79
CA ASP A 675 -31.02 -8.08 -6.31
C ASP A 675 -31.09 -9.06 -7.48
N LEU A 676 -30.50 -10.24 -7.28
CA LEU A 676 -30.75 -11.41 -8.09
C LEU A 676 -31.83 -12.24 -7.39
N TYR A 677 -33.08 -12.06 -7.79
CA TYR A 677 -34.23 -12.71 -7.16
C TYR A 677 -34.27 -14.23 -7.41
N TRP A 678 -33.90 -14.67 -8.62
CA TRP A 678 -33.92 -16.02 -9.03
C TRP A 678 -32.81 -16.40 -10.00
N ILE A 679 -32.25 -17.60 -9.85
CA ILE A 679 -31.40 -18.22 -10.85
C ILE A 679 -31.68 -19.74 -10.82
N ALA A 680 -32.01 -20.35 -11.96
CA ALA A 680 -32.20 -21.78 -12.09
C ALA A 680 -31.59 -22.32 -13.37
N VAL A 681 -31.09 -23.55 -13.31
CA VAL A 681 -30.51 -24.32 -14.42
C VAL A 681 -31.10 -25.73 -14.38
N ALA A 682 -31.61 -26.20 -15.52
CA ALA A 682 -32.16 -27.52 -15.67
C ALA A 682 -31.16 -28.59 -15.21
N PRO A 683 -31.62 -29.64 -14.50
CA PRO A 683 -30.75 -30.67 -13.92
C PRO A 683 -29.76 -31.28 -14.93
N GLU A 684 -30.21 -31.52 -16.15
CA GLU A 684 -29.39 -32.08 -17.23
C GLU A 684 -28.32 -31.14 -17.78
N GLU A 685 -28.40 -29.85 -17.49
CA GLU A 685 -27.43 -28.82 -17.86
C GLU A 685 -26.54 -28.35 -16.69
N GLN A 686 -26.78 -28.86 -15.49
CA GLN A 686 -25.95 -28.59 -14.32
C GLN A 686 -24.55 -29.19 -14.47
N GLY A 687 -23.54 -28.58 -13.83
CA GLY A 687 -22.16 -29.03 -13.94
C GLY A 687 -21.46 -28.68 -15.26
N LYS A 688 -22.18 -28.16 -16.28
CA LYS A 688 -21.64 -27.79 -17.61
C LYS A 688 -21.29 -26.31 -17.73
N GLY A 689 -21.31 -25.56 -16.63
CA GLY A 689 -20.96 -24.11 -16.59
C GLY A 689 -22.08 -23.19 -17.06
N LEU A 690 -23.29 -23.67 -17.33
CA LEU A 690 -24.40 -22.83 -17.80
C LEU A 690 -24.87 -21.83 -16.74
N GLY A 691 -24.90 -22.21 -15.46
CA GLY A 691 -25.25 -21.31 -14.36
C GLY A 691 -24.32 -20.09 -14.27
N VAL A 692 -23.02 -20.29 -14.46
CA VAL A 692 -22.03 -19.19 -14.51
C VAL A 692 -22.32 -18.27 -15.69
N GLN A 693 -22.69 -18.81 -16.85
CA GLN A 693 -23.03 -18.01 -18.04
C GLN A 693 -24.28 -17.17 -17.84
N VAL A 694 -25.33 -17.70 -17.21
CA VAL A 694 -26.57 -16.99 -16.87
C VAL A 694 -26.25 -15.87 -15.88
N PHE A 695 -25.51 -16.19 -14.80
CA PHE A 695 -25.11 -15.21 -13.79
C PHE A 695 -24.29 -14.06 -14.39
N THR A 696 -23.26 -14.37 -15.18
CA THR A 696 -22.40 -13.36 -15.83
C THR A 696 -23.21 -12.42 -16.77
N ARG A 697 -24.21 -12.95 -17.46
CA ARG A 697 -25.09 -12.14 -18.30
C ARG A 697 -26.03 -11.24 -17.48
N ALA A 698 -26.58 -11.76 -16.40
CA ALA A 698 -27.39 -10.96 -15.47
C ALA A 698 -26.57 -9.85 -14.82
N GLU A 699 -25.38 -10.15 -14.35
CA GLU A 699 -24.43 -9.16 -13.79
C GLU A 699 -24.08 -8.06 -14.81
N ALA A 700 -23.74 -8.44 -16.05
CA ALA A 700 -23.43 -7.51 -17.10
C ALA A 700 -24.63 -6.58 -17.43
N ALA A 701 -25.85 -7.12 -17.39
CA ALA A 701 -27.07 -6.36 -17.60
C ALA A 701 -27.38 -5.42 -16.43
N MET A 702 -27.17 -5.85 -15.18
CA MET A 702 -27.28 -5.00 -13.98
C MET A 702 -26.28 -3.83 -14.03
N ARG A 703 -25.01 -4.10 -14.38
CA ARG A 703 -23.98 -3.05 -14.56
C ARG A 703 -24.36 -2.05 -15.66
N LYS A 704 -24.91 -2.53 -16.78
CA LYS A 704 -25.41 -1.64 -17.85
C LYS A 704 -26.61 -0.80 -17.41
N ALA A 705 -27.39 -1.29 -16.44
CA ALA A 705 -28.52 -0.57 -15.85
C ALA A 705 -28.11 0.36 -14.68
N GLY A 706 -26.83 0.45 -14.37
CA GLY A 706 -26.29 1.37 -13.36
C GLY A 706 -25.99 0.72 -11.98
N ALA A 707 -25.89 -0.61 -11.90
CA ALA A 707 -25.40 -1.27 -10.68
C ALA A 707 -23.96 -0.87 -10.40
N LYS A 708 -23.68 -0.55 -9.11
CA LYS A 708 -22.36 -0.16 -8.63
C LYS A 708 -21.59 -1.33 -8.03
#